data_dced0056f64184b71fb80c919cebc914
#
_entry.id   dced0056f64184b71fb80c919cebc914
#
_cell.length_a   1.000
_cell.length_b   1.000
_cell.length_c   1.000
_cell.angle_alpha   90.00
_cell.angle_beta   90.00
_cell.angle_gamma   90.00
#
_symmetry.space_group_name_H-M   'P 1'
#
loop_
_entity.id
_entity.type
_entity.pdbx_description
1 polymer ?
#
loop_
_entity_poly.entity_id
_entity_poly.type
_entity_poly.pdbx_seq_one_letter_code
_entity_poly.pdbx_strand_id
1 'polypeptide(L)'
;MEKELFNKFYLDKEKDIIINLYKISDDELEYILETPNHNTGNLITNLAKLCDMKTVKNKTDMKIIRGIIPASINGDNKVVYIFRLAGVKIANIYENGKIEIKAMIPAISKTLMSQTKNYRLPLEKTIVKSYILKKSKFRTDLHTHMNANLTPDLLIALGIARQIKYPLYYIKKLKLKMTKRQEEEILKQRKNVEEKYKDCELKGKYYTRKIDDNTFINFADFILNNLQNADYNITKIRNSLAILKDGQAVFTNLEKVYVYRYVFAKGTESSKKIELDNLEKIPEKDIKKYVKQMIKDHSKGSKYEKNSLRQDKLLWVAREYARQGIKYVEIADTDLVKIGEPSADYLEEIHELMPKIEKETGVKIRFLAAIRRIPLTIIKEQKTSCNYLRDNLNTIFTVAKSPYVVGSDFVGEEINDITELTPVINELVNYAIKEANGFTIRIHAGENDSLRDNVSKSIESVINATPKGYTIPKIRIGHGLYTPDLNSKKGKELIKNLKKSNAVLEFQLTSNVRLNNLNALENHPIKQYLANGINCVQGTDGCGFYGSDTIDEQLALYNLLELNDKDFTKMREVEDKIIEESNRNFKLKEIKFKEFIKGKTIKQAILEFENSIIKESSKNEIPMRISNYLESEKELKEKIKQLPTDKIPIIIAGGSFNSDERKTESTSEGMEVLKELMKRINSDKVYFVVGHKMEGYEKGIVKIAEELGKHFEVDAIIPKMVSEEVKKNLLKQPVNGVCISTESEGLGIYKSFNYEIFERRNSVVVALDGNSPVSNLVQEAKNGKGKAKIYINEDIPVLKEKASSLGGYVIPFNFKEEIVEKIIEDNPEIV
;
A
#
# COMPACT_ATOMS: atom_id res chain seq x y z
N MET A 1 -31.43 35.19 -16.52
CA MET A 1 -30.99 34.40 -17.69
C MET A 1 -31.37 32.97 -17.44
N GLU A 2 -32.20 32.40 -18.28
CA GLU A 2 -32.47 30.98 -18.27
C GLU A 2 -31.15 30.26 -18.62
N LYS A 3 -30.75 29.35 -17.78
CA LYS A 3 -29.52 28.55 -18.02
C LYS A 3 -29.78 27.57 -19.14
N GLU A 4 -28.92 27.54 -20.15
CA GLU A 4 -29.01 26.60 -21.25
C GLU A 4 -28.67 25.19 -20.77
N LEU A 5 -29.64 24.28 -20.89
CA LEU A 5 -29.41 22.87 -20.56
C LEU A 5 -28.51 22.25 -21.64
N PHE A 6 -27.29 21.90 -21.20
CA PHE A 6 -26.31 21.23 -22.07
C PHE A 6 -26.70 19.77 -22.32
N ASN A 7 -27.03 19.02 -21.27
CA ASN A 7 -27.49 17.65 -21.36
C ASN A 7 -28.06 17.15 -20.02
N LYS A 8 -28.73 15.99 -20.03
CA LYS A 8 -29.17 15.31 -18.82
C LYS A 8 -28.95 13.80 -18.91
N PHE A 9 -28.74 13.15 -17.78
CA PHE A 9 -28.65 11.71 -17.68
C PHE A 9 -29.13 11.18 -16.33
N TYR A 10 -29.59 9.93 -16.34
CA TYR A 10 -30.00 9.25 -15.11
C TYR A 10 -28.80 8.70 -14.38
N LEU A 11 -28.62 9.12 -13.13
CA LEU A 11 -27.67 8.52 -12.21
C LEU A 11 -28.22 7.20 -11.64
N ASP A 12 -29.53 7.14 -11.41
CA ASP A 12 -30.29 5.93 -11.07
C ASP A 12 -31.69 6.03 -11.67
N LYS A 13 -32.00 5.13 -12.61
CA LYS A 13 -33.31 5.11 -13.27
C LYS A 13 -34.43 4.61 -12.36
N GLU A 14 -34.13 3.67 -11.47
CA GLU A 14 -35.14 3.09 -10.59
C GLU A 14 -35.58 4.08 -9.51
N LYS A 15 -34.71 5.01 -9.13
CA LYS A 15 -34.98 6.05 -8.12
C LYS A 15 -35.21 7.45 -8.70
N ASP A 16 -35.28 7.55 -10.03
CA ASP A 16 -35.43 8.81 -10.75
C ASP A 16 -34.41 9.88 -10.32
N ILE A 17 -33.17 9.46 -10.09
CA ILE A 17 -32.10 10.41 -9.80
C ILE A 17 -31.48 10.88 -11.10
N ILE A 18 -31.64 12.17 -11.38
CA ILE A 18 -31.26 12.81 -12.65
C ILE A 18 -30.18 13.85 -12.39
N ILE A 19 -29.18 13.88 -13.26
CA ILE A 19 -28.22 14.98 -13.35
C ILE A 19 -28.53 15.81 -14.59
N ASN A 20 -28.81 17.06 -14.38
CA ASN A 20 -28.92 18.08 -15.41
C ASN A 20 -27.62 18.87 -15.46
N LEU A 21 -27.05 18.99 -16.64
CA LEU A 21 -25.86 19.77 -16.92
C LEU A 21 -26.23 21.05 -17.65
N TYR A 22 -25.80 22.19 -17.11
CA TYR A 22 -26.01 23.49 -17.70
C TYR A 22 -24.70 24.14 -18.10
N LYS A 23 -24.62 24.70 -19.30
CA LYS A 23 -23.45 25.44 -19.77
C LYS A 23 -23.40 26.81 -19.08
N ILE A 24 -22.29 27.11 -18.42
CA ILE A 24 -21.98 28.42 -17.83
C ILE A 24 -21.00 29.19 -18.70
N SER A 25 -19.95 28.50 -19.17
CA SER A 25 -18.94 29.00 -20.09
C SER A 25 -18.38 27.84 -20.90
N ASP A 26 -17.46 28.12 -21.83
CA ASP A 26 -16.82 27.06 -22.64
C ASP A 26 -15.98 26.09 -21.80
N ASP A 27 -15.55 26.48 -20.62
CA ASP A 27 -14.74 25.68 -19.70
C ASP A 27 -15.50 25.25 -18.43
N GLU A 28 -16.78 25.60 -18.30
CA GLU A 28 -17.51 25.45 -17.03
C GLU A 28 -18.95 24.95 -17.27
N LEU A 29 -19.28 23.84 -16.63
CA LEU A 29 -20.65 23.34 -16.56
C LEU A 29 -21.10 23.40 -15.10
N GLU A 30 -22.35 23.79 -14.91
CA GLU A 30 -23.06 23.61 -13.66
C GLU A 30 -23.87 22.35 -13.74
N TYR A 31 -23.95 21.58 -12.68
CA TYR A 31 -24.85 20.46 -12.63
C TYR A 31 -25.85 20.59 -11.47
N ILE A 32 -27.05 20.15 -11.73
CA ILE A 32 -28.15 20.09 -10.78
C ILE A 32 -28.56 18.63 -10.65
N LEU A 33 -28.55 18.13 -9.42
CA LEU A 33 -29.02 16.79 -9.09
C LEU A 33 -30.50 16.91 -8.69
N GLU A 34 -31.35 16.23 -9.43
CA GLU A 34 -32.80 16.14 -9.14
C GLU A 34 -33.13 14.77 -8.60
N THR A 35 -33.89 14.71 -7.53
CA THR A 35 -34.43 13.46 -6.98
C THR A 35 -35.82 13.71 -6.42
N PRO A 36 -36.81 12.96 -6.89
CA PRO A 36 -38.18 13.06 -6.34
C PRO A 36 -38.33 12.29 -5.02
N ASN A 37 -37.37 11.51 -4.61
CA ASN A 37 -37.47 10.61 -3.47
C ASN A 37 -36.64 11.07 -2.25
N HIS A 38 -37.31 11.40 -1.15
CA HIS A 38 -36.70 11.88 0.09
C HIS A 38 -35.68 10.91 0.75
N ASN A 39 -35.78 9.62 0.46
CA ASN A 39 -34.89 8.60 1.03
C ASN A 39 -33.46 8.62 0.50
N THR A 40 -33.18 9.43 -0.53
CA THR A 40 -31.86 9.59 -1.13
C THR A 40 -31.09 10.80 -0.59
N GLY A 41 -31.71 11.58 0.29
CA GLY A 41 -31.13 12.84 0.81
C GLY A 41 -29.75 12.67 1.45
N ASN A 42 -29.53 11.60 2.23
CA ASN A 42 -28.24 11.33 2.84
C ASN A 42 -27.17 10.96 1.81
N LEU A 43 -27.54 10.18 0.79
CA LEU A 43 -26.65 9.83 -0.30
C LEU A 43 -26.20 11.08 -1.05
N ILE A 44 -27.13 11.98 -1.36
CA ILE A 44 -26.87 13.22 -2.07
C ILE A 44 -25.99 14.16 -1.25
N THR A 45 -26.26 14.28 0.06
CA THR A 45 -25.42 15.10 0.96
C THR A 45 -23.99 14.58 1.03
N ASN A 46 -23.81 13.27 1.09
CA ASN A 46 -22.50 12.67 1.09
C ASN A 46 -21.80 12.82 -0.26
N LEU A 47 -22.51 12.65 -1.36
CA LEU A 47 -22.01 12.94 -2.70
C LEU A 47 -21.54 14.41 -2.82
N ALA A 48 -22.35 15.35 -2.35
CA ALA A 48 -22.04 16.76 -2.37
C ALA A 48 -20.73 17.08 -1.62
N LYS A 49 -20.55 16.52 -0.43
CA LYS A 49 -19.32 16.69 0.35
C LYS A 49 -18.07 16.16 -0.37
N LEU A 50 -18.19 14.99 -1.00
CA LEU A 50 -17.07 14.32 -1.63
C LEU A 50 -16.67 14.87 -3.00
N CYS A 51 -17.54 15.66 -3.62
CA CYS A 51 -17.33 16.18 -4.97
C CYS A 51 -17.27 17.72 -5.01
N ASP A 52 -17.02 18.36 -3.90
CA ASP A 52 -16.99 19.84 -3.76
C ASP A 52 -18.26 20.50 -4.29
N MET A 53 -19.40 19.93 -3.96
CA MET A 53 -20.71 20.36 -4.40
C MET A 53 -21.37 21.23 -3.33
N LYS A 54 -21.81 22.45 -3.69
CA LYS A 54 -22.64 23.27 -2.81
C LYS A 54 -24.10 22.85 -2.96
N THR A 55 -24.70 22.36 -1.87
CA THR A 55 -26.13 22.06 -1.84
C THR A 55 -26.94 23.26 -1.42
N VAL A 56 -27.97 23.60 -2.18
CA VAL A 56 -28.98 24.57 -1.76
C VAL A 56 -30.12 23.82 -1.09
N LYS A 57 -30.39 24.15 0.16
CA LYS A 57 -31.49 23.56 0.92
C LYS A 57 -32.83 23.98 0.35
N ASN A 58 -33.43 23.22 -0.54
CA ASN A 58 -34.84 23.21 -0.80
C ASN A 58 -35.43 21.84 -0.48
N LYS A 59 -36.59 21.82 0.12
CA LYS A 59 -37.20 20.58 0.66
C LYS A 59 -37.58 19.53 -0.39
N THR A 60 -37.56 19.85 -1.66
CA THR A 60 -37.96 18.99 -2.76
C THR A 60 -36.90 18.77 -3.83
N ASP A 61 -35.96 19.71 -3.98
CA ASP A 61 -34.90 19.62 -4.98
C ASP A 61 -33.56 19.92 -4.33
N MET A 62 -32.67 18.95 -4.25
CA MET A 62 -31.30 19.26 -3.89
C MET A 62 -30.57 19.80 -5.11
N LYS A 63 -30.47 21.10 -5.18
CA LYS A 63 -29.63 21.78 -6.16
C LYS A 63 -28.19 21.71 -5.76
N ILE A 64 -27.38 21.10 -6.62
CA ILE A 64 -25.94 21.14 -6.51
C ILE A 64 -25.47 22.26 -7.42
N ILE A 65 -24.96 23.28 -6.79
CA ILE A 65 -24.53 24.49 -7.46
C ILE A 65 -23.03 24.43 -7.67
N ARG A 66 -22.63 24.23 -8.89
CA ARG A 66 -21.25 24.28 -9.37
C ARG A 66 -20.34 23.11 -9.02
N GLY A 67 -20.14 22.23 -10.03
CA GLY A 67 -18.89 21.48 -10.16
C GLY A 67 -18.04 22.16 -11.21
N ILE A 68 -16.80 22.48 -10.91
CA ILE A 68 -15.83 22.80 -11.94
C ILE A 68 -15.48 21.49 -12.62
N ILE A 69 -15.90 21.31 -13.86
CA ILE A 69 -15.54 20.17 -14.67
C ILE A 69 -14.52 20.67 -15.68
N PRO A 70 -13.21 20.37 -15.49
CA PRO A 70 -12.19 20.86 -16.40
C PRO A 70 -12.38 20.28 -17.82
N ALA A 71 -12.23 21.12 -18.83
CA ALA A 71 -12.30 20.72 -20.21
C ALA A 71 -11.04 19.98 -20.66
N SER A 72 -11.19 18.98 -21.54
CA SER A 72 -10.08 18.35 -22.25
C SER A 72 -9.53 19.28 -23.32
N ILE A 73 -8.22 19.42 -23.36
CA ILE A 73 -7.57 20.37 -24.29
C ILE A 73 -7.26 19.80 -25.65
N ASN A 74 -7.39 18.53 -25.90
CA ASN A 74 -6.90 17.97 -27.17
C ASN A 74 -7.94 17.24 -27.99
N GLY A 75 -8.23 17.88 -29.12
CA GLY A 75 -9.05 17.56 -30.23
C GLY A 75 -9.25 16.10 -30.63
N ASP A 76 -10.16 15.78 -31.47
CA ASP A 76 -10.63 14.60 -32.21
C ASP A 76 -11.41 13.55 -31.43
N ASN A 77 -12.73 13.60 -31.53
CA ASN A 77 -13.73 12.68 -30.93
C ASN A 77 -13.58 12.55 -29.42
N LYS A 78 -13.49 13.61 -28.72
CA LYS A 78 -12.89 13.62 -27.41
C LYS A 78 -13.89 13.89 -26.34
N VAL A 79 -13.64 13.15 -25.27
CA VAL A 79 -14.20 13.43 -23.98
C VAL A 79 -13.77 14.84 -23.61
N VAL A 80 -14.74 15.74 -23.55
CA VAL A 80 -14.53 17.14 -23.15
C VAL A 80 -14.58 17.24 -21.65
N TYR A 81 -15.52 16.47 -21.04
CA TYR A 81 -15.67 16.44 -19.59
C TYR A 81 -15.78 15.00 -19.10
N ILE A 82 -15.26 14.75 -17.92
CA ILE A 82 -15.51 13.51 -17.20
C ILE A 82 -16.24 13.84 -15.91
N PHE A 83 -17.46 13.34 -15.83
CA PHE A 83 -18.26 13.49 -14.65
C PHE A 83 -17.91 12.42 -13.62
N ARG A 84 -17.51 12.84 -12.45
CA ARG A 84 -17.18 11.96 -11.32
C ARG A 84 -17.98 12.35 -10.08
N LEU A 85 -18.38 11.32 -9.33
CA LEU A 85 -18.96 11.48 -8.02
C LEU A 85 -18.21 10.58 -7.04
N ALA A 86 -17.74 11.13 -5.94
CA ALA A 86 -16.98 10.42 -4.92
C ALA A 86 -15.79 9.61 -5.49
N GLY A 87 -15.09 10.18 -6.47
CA GLY A 87 -13.99 9.53 -7.16
C GLY A 87 -14.39 8.42 -8.14
N VAL A 88 -15.68 8.12 -8.29
CA VAL A 88 -16.19 7.16 -9.26
C VAL A 88 -16.52 7.87 -10.56
N LYS A 89 -15.99 7.37 -11.68
CA LYS A 89 -16.31 7.87 -13.01
C LYS A 89 -17.73 7.47 -13.38
N ILE A 90 -18.60 8.45 -13.51
CA ILE A 90 -20.02 8.26 -13.81
C ILE A 90 -20.28 8.32 -15.31
N ALA A 91 -19.75 9.35 -15.96
CA ALA A 91 -19.96 9.54 -17.38
C ALA A 91 -18.76 10.22 -18.05
N ASN A 92 -18.58 9.91 -19.34
CA ASN A 92 -17.83 10.72 -20.28
C ASN A 92 -18.80 11.63 -21.02
N ILE A 93 -18.46 12.89 -21.15
CA ILE A 93 -19.22 13.88 -21.94
C ILE A 93 -18.33 14.28 -23.12
N TYR A 94 -18.83 14.05 -24.33
CA TYR A 94 -18.08 14.31 -25.56
C TYR A 94 -18.41 15.68 -26.14
N GLU A 95 -17.52 16.23 -26.95
CA GLU A 95 -17.65 17.53 -27.57
C GLU A 95 -18.98 17.71 -28.38
N ASN A 96 -19.46 16.63 -28.98
CA ASN A 96 -20.73 16.59 -29.68
C ASN A 96 -21.95 16.48 -28.77
N GLY A 97 -21.80 16.63 -27.46
CA GLY A 97 -22.87 16.50 -26.47
C GLY A 97 -23.27 15.07 -26.11
N LYS A 98 -22.66 14.05 -26.76
CA LYS A 98 -22.90 12.65 -26.40
C LYS A 98 -22.45 12.38 -24.97
N ILE A 99 -23.29 11.67 -24.20
CA ILE A 99 -22.95 11.19 -22.87
C ILE A 99 -22.84 9.67 -22.88
N GLU A 100 -21.70 9.17 -22.42
CA GLU A 100 -21.46 7.75 -22.22
C GLU A 100 -21.43 7.44 -20.72
N ILE A 101 -22.47 6.80 -20.20
CA ILE A 101 -22.58 6.46 -18.78
C ILE A 101 -21.67 5.26 -18.49
N LYS A 102 -20.79 5.41 -17.48
CA LYS A 102 -19.83 4.38 -17.07
C LYS A 102 -20.22 3.67 -15.77
N ALA A 103 -21.04 4.29 -14.93
CA ALA A 103 -21.53 3.68 -13.70
C ALA A 103 -22.91 4.24 -13.33
N MET A 104 -23.67 3.42 -12.65
CA MET A 104 -25.02 3.76 -12.14
C MET A 104 -24.99 3.86 -10.61
N ILE A 105 -26.02 4.49 -10.04
CA ILE A 105 -26.11 4.72 -8.58
C ILE A 105 -25.92 3.49 -7.70
N PRO A 106 -26.36 2.27 -8.00
CA PRO A 106 -26.09 1.12 -7.13
C PRO A 106 -24.63 0.88 -6.88
N ALA A 107 -23.78 0.99 -7.92
CA ALA A 107 -22.34 0.88 -7.77
C ALA A 107 -21.75 2.06 -7.00
N ILE A 108 -22.27 3.26 -7.20
CA ILE A 108 -21.88 4.48 -6.50
C ILE A 108 -22.27 4.40 -5.03
N SER A 109 -23.49 4.00 -4.71
CA SER A 109 -23.97 3.84 -3.34
C SER A 109 -23.10 2.85 -2.56
N LYS A 110 -22.79 1.70 -3.15
CA LYS A 110 -21.91 0.70 -2.55
C LYS A 110 -20.52 1.28 -2.30
N THR A 111 -19.99 2.02 -3.26
CA THR A 111 -18.70 2.70 -3.16
C THR A 111 -18.73 3.77 -2.08
N LEU A 112 -19.76 4.60 -2.02
CA LEU A 112 -19.93 5.64 -1.00
C LEU A 112 -20.12 5.07 0.40
N MET A 113 -20.93 4.05 0.57
CA MET A 113 -21.11 3.40 1.86
C MET A 113 -19.82 2.77 2.37
N SER A 114 -18.98 2.26 1.46
CA SER A 114 -17.63 1.83 1.81
C SER A 114 -16.70 3.01 2.09
N GLN A 115 -17.00 4.19 1.57
CA GLN A 115 -16.18 5.40 1.65
C GLN A 115 -16.59 6.38 2.74
N THR A 116 -17.75 6.26 3.34
CA THR A 116 -18.03 6.96 4.62
C THR A 116 -17.00 6.59 5.68
N LYS A 117 -16.30 5.47 5.49
CA LYS A 117 -15.17 5.02 6.30
C LYS A 117 -13.82 5.12 5.58
N ASN A 118 -13.78 5.23 4.24
CA ASN A 118 -12.55 5.11 3.46
C ASN A 118 -12.69 5.87 2.14
N TYR A 119 -12.17 7.05 2.07
CA TYR A 119 -12.25 7.90 0.90
C TYR A 119 -11.46 7.35 -0.30
N ARG A 120 -12.00 7.57 -1.50
CA ARG A 120 -11.31 7.36 -2.76
C ARG A 120 -11.10 8.68 -3.46
N LEU A 121 -9.90 8.85 -3.97
CA LEU A 121 -9.47 10.08 -4.56
C LEU A 121 -9.07 10.00 -6.04
N PRO A 122 -9.25 8.87 -6.77
CA PRO A 122 -8.81 8.83 -8.15
C PRO A 122 -9.67 9.79 -8.97
N LEU A 123 -9.00 10.69 -9.63
CA LEU A 123 -9.57 11.66 -10.55
C LEU A 123 -9.13 11.31 -11.97
N GLU A 124 -9.95 11.66 -12.96
CA GLU A 124 -9.61 11.35 -14.33
C GLU A 124 -8.56 12.33 -14.87
N LYS A 125 -7.43 11.77 -15.24
CA LYS A 125 -6.23 12.55 -15.55
C LYS A 125 -6.31 13.37 -16.83
N THR A 126 -7.12 12.92 -17.78
CA THR A 126 -7.12 13.50 -19.13
C THR A 126 -7.72 14.90 -19.18
N ILE A 127 -8.74 15.16 -18.37
CA ILE A 127 -9.46 16.44 -18.36
C ILE A 127 -8.87 17.38 -17.34
N VAL A 128 -8.62 16.83 -16.16
CA VAL A 128 -8.22 17.61 -14.99
C VAL A 128 -6.79 18.11 -15.09
N LYS A 129 -5.93 17.38 -15.80
CA LYS A 129 -4.53 17.73 -15.99
C LYS A 129 -4.30 19.16 -16.43
N SER A 130 -5.06 19.61 -17.43
CA SER A 130 -4.93 20.97 -17.96
C SER A 130 -5.35 22.02 -16.97
N TYR A 131 -6.41 21.74 -16.24
CA TYR A 131 -6.90 22.67 -15.20
C TYR A 131 -5.86 22.85 -14.11
N ILE A 132 -5.29 21.77 -13.60
CA ILE A 132 -4.25 21.84 -12.56
C ILE A 132 -2.97 22.48 -13.06
N LEU A 133 -2.51 22.14 -14.26
CA LEU A 133 -1.32 22.76 -14.84
C LEU A 133 -1.45 24.28 -15.02
N LYS A 134 -2.69 24.79 -15.16
CA LYS A 134 -2.97 26.24 -15.18
C LYS A 134 -3.05 26.86 -13.78
N LYS A 135 -3.63 26.16 -12.81
CA LYS A 135 -3.95 26.66 -11.47
C LYS A 135 -2.91 26.34 -10.42
N SER A 136 -2.42 25.11 -10.43
CA SER A 136 -1.41 24.66 -9.49
C SER A 136 0.00 24.79 -10.08
N LYS A 137 0.95 25.10 -9.22
CA LYS A 137 2.36 25.24 -9.57
C LYS A 137 3.25 24.24 -8.86
N PHE A 138 2.67 23.16 -8.34
CA PHE A 138 3.47 22.05 -7.81
C PHE A 138 4.31 21.41 -8.91
N ARG A 139 5.58 21.16 -8.61
CA ARG A 139 6.56 20.69 -9.57
C ARG A 139 7.34 19.49 -9.11
N THR A 140 6.97 18.95 -7.95
CA THR A 140 7.68 17.85 -7.32
C THR A 140 6.78 16.67 -7.01
N ASP A 141 7.39 15.49 -6.95
CA ASP A 141 6.93 14.35 -6.16
C ASP A 141 8.07 13.96 -5.23
N LEU A 142 7.96 14.33 -3.96
CA LEU A 142 9.04 14.17 -3.00
C LEU A 142 8.91 12.88 -2.18
N HIS A 143 7.80 12.18 -2.32
CA HIS A 143 7.58 10.91 -1.62
C HIS A 143 6.96 9.88 -2.55
N THR A 144 7.83 9.05 -3.12
CA THR A 144 7.42 7.97 -4.00
C THR A 144 8.44 6.83 -3.99
N HIS A 145 7.99 5.64 -4.41
CA HIS A 145 8.80 4.42 -4.43
C HIS A 145 8.97 3.89 -5.84
N MET A 146 10.19 3.48 -6.22
CA MET A 146 10.49 3.02 -7.57
C MET A 146 9.55 1.90 -8.04
N ASN A 147 9.31 0.94 -7.19
CA ASN A 147 8.46 -0.22 -7.51
C ASN A 147 6.96 0.04 -7.37
N ALA A 148 6.52 1.30 -7.36
CA ALA A 148 5.13 1.70 -7.29
C ALA A 148 4.72 2.75 -8.34
N ASN A 149 5.65 3.16 -9.22
CA ASN A 149 5.46 4.33 -10.10
C ASN A 149 4.91 4.03 -11.51
N LEU A 150 4.92 2.77 -11.95
CA LEU A 150 4.42 2.43 -13.28
C LEU A 150 2.93 2.15 -13.25
N THR A 151 2.17 2.84 -14.10
CA THR A 151 0.73 2.60 -14.23
C THR A 151 0.44 1.18 -14.75
N PRO A 152 -0.74 0.60 -14.46
CA PRO A 152 -1.09 -0.70 -14.99
C PRO A 152 -0.93 -0.83 -16.51
N ASP A 153 -1.30 0.19 -17.27
CA ASP A 153 -1.16 0.17 -18.73
C ASP A 153 0.30 0.19 -19.18
N LEU A 154 1.17 0.92 -18.49
CA LEU A 154 2.61 0.87 -18.74
C LEU A 154 3.22 -0.47 -18.40
N LEU A 155 2.78 -1.10 -17.28
CA LEU A 155 3.24 -2.43 -16.93
C LEU A 155 2.82 -3.49 -17.95
N ILE A 156 1.59 -3.42 -18.44
CA ILE A 156 1.11 -4.30 -19.50
C ILE A 156 1.93 -4.08 -20.78
N ALA A 157 2.14 -2.82 -21.17
CA ALA A 157 2.96 -2.49 -22.34
C ALA A 157 4.41 -2.97 -22.18
N LEU A 158 4.99 -2.78 -21.01
CA LEU A 158 6.33 -3.26 -20.68
C LEU A 158 6.40 -4.79 -20.74
N GLY A 159 5.38 -5.45 -20.21
CA GLY A 159 5.25 -6.91 -20.27
C GLY A 159 5.21 -7.45 -21.70
N ILE A 160 4.51 -6.75 -22.59
CA ILE A 160 4.47 -7.08 -24.03
C ILE A 160 5.84 -6.81 -24.66
N ALA A 161 6.37 -5.61 -24.51
CA ALA A 161 7.63 -5.19 -25.14
C ALA A 161 8.83 -6.03 -24.70
N ARG A 162 8.86 -6.42 -23.44
CA ARG A 162 9.91 -7.26 -22.83
C ARG A 162 9.58 -8.75 -22.84
N GLN A 163 8.43 -9.14 -23.38
CA GLN A 163 8.02 -10.53 -23.51
C GLN A 163 8.15 -11.32 -22.19
N ILE A 164 7.64 -10.73 -21.09
CA ILE A 164 7.75 -11.31 -19.75
C ILE A 164 7.10 -12.70 -19.69
N LYS A 165 7.56 -13.52 -18.76
CA LYS A 165 6.96 -14.81 -18.43
C LYS A 165 5.77 -14.58 -17.48
N TYR A 166 4.55 -14.87 -17.98
CA TYR A 166 3.33 -14.70 -17.20
C TYR A 166 2.85 -16.03 -16.64
N PRO A 167 2.68 -16.17 -15.30
CA PRO A 167 2.36 -17.46 -14.68
C PRO A 167 0.95 -17.97 -14.99
N LEU A 168 0.83 -19.27 -15.24
CA LEU A 168 -0.45 -19.95 -15.43
C LEU A 168 -1.40 -19.76 -14.23
N TYR A 169 -0.86 -19.68 -13.02
CA TYR A 169 -1.63 -19.41 -11.82
C TYR A 169 -2.52 -18.18 -11.97
N TYR A 170 -1.98 -17.05 -12.46
CA TYR A 170 -2.76 -15.82 -12.65
C TYR A 170 -3.73 -15.89 -13.81
N ILE A 171 -3.41 -16.66 -14.87
CA ILE A 171 -4.35 -16.92 -15.97
C ILE A 171 -5.59 -17.63 -15.42
N LYS A 172 -5.41 -18.67 -14.63
CA LYS A 172 -6.51 -19.42 -14.00
C LYS A 172 -7.28 -18.55 -12.99
N LYS A 173 -6.58 -17.87 -12.11
CA LYS A 173 -7.19 -17.06 -11.03
C LYS A 173 -8.03 -15.90 -11.58
N LEU A 174 -7.57 -15.23 -12.61
CA LEU A 174 -8.29 -14.15 -13.29
C LEU A 174 -9.30 -14.66 -14.32
N LYS A 175 -9.37 -15.99 -14.55
CA LYS A 175 -10.18 -16.61 -15.59
C LYS A 175 -9.92 -15.99 -16.97
N LEU A 176 -8.64 -15.78 -17.30
CA LEU A 176 -8.23 -15.25 -18.59
C LEU A 176 -8.45 -16.32 -19.67
N LYS A 177 -8.75 -15.84 -20.88
CA LYS A 177 -9.07 -16.70 -22.02
C LYS A 177 -7.83 -16.92 -22.88
N MET A 178 -7.57 -18.18 -23.21
CA MET A 178 -6.52 -18.61 -24.12
C MET A 178 -7.09 -19.10 -25.45
N THR A 179 -6.25 -19.16 -26.48
CA THR A 179 -6.58 -19.90 -27.71
C THR A 179 -6.29 -21.38 -27.47
N LYS A 180 -6.90 -22.27 -28.28
CA LYS A 180 -6.62 -23.73 -28.20
C LYS A 180 -5.12 -24.03 -28.27
N ARG A 181 -4.39 -23.39 -29.19
CA ARG A 181 -2.93 -23.54 -29.31
C ARG A 181 -2.22 -23.18 -27.99
N GLN A 182 -2.56 -22.05 -27.40
CA GLN A 182 -1.97 -21.59 -26.14
C GLN A 182 -2.27 -22.57 -24.98
N GLU A 183 -3.50 -23.08 -24.91
CA GLU A 183 -3.91 -24.07 -23.91
C GLU A 183 -3.11 -25.37 -24.05
N GLU A 184 -2.97 -25.90 -25.25
CA GLU A 184 -2.18 -27.13 -25.53
C GLU A 184 -0.70 -26.93 -25.17
N GLU A 185 -0.09 -25.83 -25.61
CA GLU A 185 1.32 -25.52 -25.32
C GLU A 185 1.57 -25.39 -23.81
N ILE A 186 0.73 -24.66 -23.09
CA ILE A 186 0.93 -24.42 -21.65
C ILE A 186 0.66 -25.69 -20.81
N LEU A 187 -0.30 -26.54 -21.25
CA LEU A 187 -0.57 -27.81 -20.58
C LEU A 187 0.60 -28.79 -20.75
N LYS A 188 1.22 -28.82 -21.95
CA LYS A 188 2.45 -29.60 -22.17
C LYS A 188 3.59 -29.11 -21.28
N GLN A 189 3.77 -27.81 -21.19
CA GLN A 189 4.80 -27.22 -20.30
C GLN A 189 4.50 -27.52 -18.83
N ARG A 190 3.24 -27.45 -18.42
CA ARG A 190 2.81 -27.75 -17.05
C ARG A 190 3.16 -29.16 -16.62
N LYS A 191 3.00 -30.16 -17.50
CA LYS A 191 3.40 -31.54 -17.23
C LYS A 191 4.91 -31.67 -16.95
N ASN A 192 5.74 -30.94 -17.71
CA ASN A 192 7.19 -30.94 -17.49
C ASN A 192 7.56 -30.29 -16.13
N VAL A 193 6.85 -29.24 -15.73
CA VAL A 193 7.03 -28.58 -14.43
C VAL A 193 6.57 -29.52 -13.31
N GLU A 194 5.45 -30.20 -13.49
CA GLU A 194 4.92 -31.17 -12.53
C GLU A 194 5.92 -32.30 -12.25
N GLU A 195 6.53 -32.88 -13.31
CA GLU A 195 7.57 -33.90 -13.18
C GLU A 195 8.78 -33.37 -12.38
N LYS A 196 9.19 -32.11 -12.61
CA LYS A 196 10.29 -31.48 -11.86
C LYS A 196 10.03 -31.36 -10.36
N TYR A 197 8.76 -31.18 -9.96
CA TYR A 197 8.40 -30.98 -8.55
C TYR A 197 7.67 -32.17 -7.92
N LYS A 198 7.67 -33.35 -8.55
CA LYS A 198 6.97 -34.54 -8.07
C LYS A 198 7.37 -34.99 -6.66
N ASP A 199 8.62 -34.77 -6.30
CA ASP A 199 9.20 -35.19 -5.02
C ASP A 199 9.21 -34.07 -3.96
N CYS A 200 8.50 -32.92 -4.21
CA CYS A 200 8.43 -31.86 -3.23
C CYS A 200 7.44 -32.19 -2.11
N GLU A 201 7.70 -31.67 -0.91
CA GLU A 201 6.88 -31.92 0.29
C GLU A 201 5.46 -31.35 0.23
N LEU A 202 5.18 -30.48 -0.77
CA LEU A 202 3.88 -29.81 -0.92
C LEU A 202 2.81 -30.79 -1.41
N LYS A 203 1.58 -30.66 -0.89
CA LYS A 203 0.44 -31.50 -1.28
C LYS A 203 -0.80 -30.65 -1.62
N GLY A 204 -1.75 -31.25 -2.34
CA GLY A 204 -3.04 -30.64 -2.63
C GLY A 204 -2.95 -29.31 -3.38
N LYS A 205 -3.71 -28.32 -2.94
CA LYS A 205 -3.76 -26.98 -3.56
C LYS A 205 -2.40 -26.29 -3.60
N TYR A 206 -1.51 -26.53 -2.63
CA TYR A 206 -0.15 -25.96 -2.62
C TYR A 206 0.73 -26.53 -3.70
N TYR A 207 0.66 -27.83 -3.89
CA TYR A 207 1.37 -28.49 -4.97
C TYR A 207 0.92 -27.95 -6.32
N THR A 208 -0.41 -27.91 -6.54
CA THR A 208 -1.00 -27.36 -7.77
C THR A 208 -0.55 -25.90 -8.00
N ARG A 209 -0.58 -25.08 -6.96
CA ARG A 209 -0.12 -23.69 -7.05
C ARG A 209 1.36 -23.60 -7.39
N LYS A 210 2.22 -24.40 -6.75
CA LYS A 210 3.66 -24.42 -7.05
C LYS A 210 3.91 -24.76 -8.53
N ILE A 211 3.17 -25.71 -9.10
CA ILE A 211 3.27 -26.06 -10.51
C ILE A 211 2.80 -24.90 -11.39
N ASP A 212 1.63 -24.34 -11.10
CA ASP A 212 1.04 -23.26 -11.89
C ASP A 212 1.84 -21.95 -11.80
N ASP A 213 2.44 -21.63 -10.65
CA ASP A 213 3.34 -20.46 -10.48
C ASP A 213 4.65 -20.61 -11.28
N ASN A 214 5.08 -21.83 -11.57
CA ASN A 214 6.29 -22.13 -12.34
C ASN A 214 6.02 -22.54 -13.81
N THR A 215 4.76 -22.52 -14.22
CA THR A 215 4.35 -22.71 -15.62
C THR A 215 4.04 -21.36 -16.22
N PHE A 216 4.71 -21.00 -17.31
CA PHE A 216 4.66 -19.64 -17.85
C PHE A 216 4.23 -19.62 -19.32
N ILE A 217 3.53 -18.55 -19.71
CA ILE A 217 3.34 -18.19 -21.12
C ILE A 217 4.12 -16.91 -21.43
N ASN A 218 4.60 -16.78 -22.67
CA ASN A 218 5.13 -15.52 -23.13
C ASN A 218 3.99 -14.49 -23.19
N PHE A 219 4.12 -13.37 -22.49
CA PHE A 219 3.04 -12.42 -22.35
C PHE A 219 2.69 -11.70 -23.67
N ALA A 220 3.70 -11.45 -24.53
CA ALA A 220 3.45 -10.90 -25.85
C ALA A 220 2.63 -11.87 -26.72
N ASP A 221 3.00 -13.17 -26.74
CA ASP A 221 2.24 -14.19 -27.44
C ASP A 221 0.80 -14.31 -26.90
N PHE A 222 0.69 -14.28 -25.55
CA PHE A 222 -0.62 -14.38 -24.89
C PHE A 222 -1.60 -13.27 -25.31
N ILE A 223 -1.10 -12.05 -25.52
CA ILE A 223 -1.94 -10.91 -25.90
C ILE A 223 -2.06 -10.78 -27.43
N LEU A 224 -0.91 -10.80 -28.16
CA LEU A 224 -0.87 -10.45 -29.57
C LEU A 224 -1.39 -11.58 -30.48
N ASN A 225 -1.24 -12.83 -30.07
CA ASN A 225 -1.77 -13.99 -30.78
C ASN A 225 -3.11 -14.51 -30.22
N ASN A 226 -3.82 -13.65 -29.49
CA ASN A 226 -5.14 -13.90 -28.89
C ASN A 226 -6.05 -12.66 -28.96
N LEU A 227 -6.07 -12.00 -30.09
CA LEU A 227 -6.69 -10.68 -30.24
C LEU A 227 -8.19 -10.68 -29.96
N GLN A 228 -8.89 -11.78 -30.26
CA GLN A 228 -10.32 -11.92 -29.96
C GLN A 228 -10.66 -11.82 -28.48
N ASN A 229 -9.72 -12.13 -27.60
CA ASN A 229 -9.86 -12.06 -26.13
C ASN A 229 -9.03 -10.93 -25.51
N ALA A 230 -8.27 -10.17 -26.30
CA ALA A 230 -7.28 -9.22 -25.80
C ALA A 230 -7.93 -8.15 -24.89
N ASP A 231 -9.05 -7.56 -25.30
CA ASP A 231 -9.76 -6.56 -24.50
C ASP A 231 -10.19 -7.10 -23.13
N TYR A 232 -10.81 -8.28 -23.13
CA TYR A 232 -11.21 -8.97 -21.91
C TYR A 232 -9.99 -9.25 -21.00
N ASN A 233 -8.94 -9.84 -21.55
CA ASN A 233 -7.74 -10.21 -20.79
C ASN A 233 -7.03 -8.98 -20.23
N ILE A 234 -6.82 -7.95 -21.06
CA ILE A 234 -6.18 -6.68 -20.65
C ILE A 234 -6.97 -6.01 -19.53
N THR A 235 -8.28 -5.95 -19.64
CA THR A 235 -9.14 -5.36 -18.59
C THR A 235 -9.01 -6.10 -17.26
N LYS A 236 -9.02 -7.42 -17.27
CA LYS A 236 -8.83 -8.24 -16.07
C LYS A 236 -7.45 -8.04 -15.45
N ILE A 237 -6.40 -8.05 -16.25
CA ILE A 237 -5.03 -7.84 -15.81
C ILE A 237 -4.86 -6.43 -15.24
N ARG A 238 -5.34 -5.38 -15.93
CA ARG A 238 -5.31 -4.00 -15.45
C ARG A 238 -5.92 -3.87 -14.06
N ASN A 239 -7.10 -4.44 -13.86
CA ASN A 239 -7.80 -4.40 -12.57
C ASN A 239 -7.09 -5.19 -11.46
N SER A 240 -6.20 -6.11 -11.80
CA SER A 240 -5.41 -6.87 -10.83
C SER A 240 -4.13 -6.17 -10.37
N LEU A 241 -3.71 -5.09 -11.04
CA LEU A 241 -2.41 -4.45 -10.82
C LEU A 241 -2.46 -3.24 -9.88
N ALA A 242 -3.58 -2.52 -9.81
CA ALA A 242 -3.70 -1.35 -8.95
C ALA A 242 -4.50 -1.66 -7.68
N ILE A 243 -4.16 -1.02 -6.57
CA ILE A 243 -4.97 -1.06 -5.36
C ILE A 243 -6.25 -0.28 -5.63
N LEU A 244 -7.33 -0.99 -5.80
CA LEU A 244 -8.67 -0.46 -5.96
C LEU A 244 -9.52 -0.90 -4.79
N LYS A 245 -10.45 -0.04 -4.39
CA LYS A 245 -11.28 -0.28 -3.22
C LYS A 245 -12.66 -0.86 -3.52
N ASP A 246 -12.99 -1.09 -4.76
CA ASP A 246 -14.24 -1.74 -5.12
C ASP A 246 -14.06 -3.26 -5.06
N GLY A 247 -14.87 -3.96 -4.36
CA GLY A 247 -14.81 -5.42 -4.15
C GLY A 247 -14.82 -6.29 -5.43
N GLN A 248 -14.36 -5.76 -6.56
CA GLN A 248 -14.19 -6.46 -7.83
C GLN A 248 -12.74 -6.96 -8.04
N ALA A 249 -11.83 -6.61 -7.14
CA ALA A 249 -10.47 -7.11 -7.23
C ALA A 249 -10.41 -8.56 -6.76
N VAL A 250 -9.99 -9.43 -7.66
CA VAL A 250 -9.75 -10.86 -7.37
C VAL A 250 -8.53 -11.08 -6.49
N PHE A 251 -7.64 -10.10 -6.41
CA PHE A 251 -6.38 -10.18 -5.66
C PHE A 251 -6.42 -9.36 -4.38
N THR A 252 -5.78 -9.88 -3.33
CA THR A 252 -5.42 -9.07 -2.16
C THR A 252 -4.41 -8.01 -2.54
N ASN A 253 -4.26 -6.99 -1.70
CA ASN A 253 -3.22 -5.99 -1.89
C ASN A 253 -1.83 -6.62 -1.93
N LEU A 254 -1.56 -7.64 -1.12
CA LEU A 254 -0.29 -8.36 -1.12
C LEU A 254 -0.04 -9.09 -2.46
N GLU A 255 -1.04 -9.75 -3.02
CA GLU A 255 -0.92 -10.38 -4.35
C GLU A 255 -0.72 -9.35 -5.46
N LYS A 256 -1.42 -8.22 -5.40
CA LYS A 256 -1.21 -7.13 -6.36
C LYS A 256 0.22 -6.61 -6.29
N VAL A 257 0.76 -6.39 -5.08
CA VAL A 257 2.17 -6.04 -4.90
C VAL A 257 3.09 -7.08 -5.51
N TYR A 258 2.80 -8.36 -5.30
CA TYR A 258 3.59 -9.45 -5.87
C TYR A 258 3.55 -9.46 -7.39
N VAL A 259 2.38 -9.42 -8.01
CA VAL A 259 2.21 -9.40 -9.48
C VAL A 259 2.88 -8.16 -10.07
N TYR A 260 2.66 -7.02 -9.46
CA TYR A 260 3.26 -5.75 -9.87
C TYR A 260 4.80 -5.84 -9.86
N ARG A 261 5.39 -6.23 -8.73
CA ARG A 261 6.84 -6.21 -8.53
C ARG A 261 7.56 -7.36 -9.21
N TYR A 262 7.07 -8.57 -9.05
CA TYR A 262 7.80 -9.78 -9.42
C TYR A 262 7.42 -10.33 -10.78
N VAL A 263 6.18 -10.13 -11.22
CA VAL A 263 5.76 -10.59 -12.55
C VAL A 263 6.07 -9.53 -13.61
N PHE A 264 5.62 -8.29 -13.39
CA PHE A 264 5.80 -7.23 -14.38
C PHE A 264 7.08 -6.42 -14.20
N ALA A 265 7.30 -5.81 -13.02
CA ALA A 265 8.40 -4.88 -12.84
C ALA A 265 9.79 -5.53 -12.88
N LYS A 266 9.90 -6.79 -12.47
CA LYS A 266 11.14 -7.59 -12.58
C LYS A 266 11.22 -8.46 -13.82
N GLY A 267 10.11 -8.68 -14.53
CA GLY A 267 9.93 -9.62 -15.64
C GLY A 267 11.20 -10.03 -16.40
N THR A 268 11.14 -11.13 -17.08
CA THR A 268 12.26 -11.64 -17.87
C THR A 268 11.93 -11.61 -19.36
N GLU A 269 12.90 -11.24 -20.18
CA GLU A 269 12.77 -11.28 -21.64
C GLU A 269 12.68 -12.72 -22.15
N SER A 270 11.92 -12.89 -23.23
CA SER A 270 11.85 -14.13 -24.00
C SER A 270 12.69 -14.00 -25.27
N SER A 271 13.06 -15.11 -25.87
CA SER A 271 13.70 -15.16 -27.20
C SER A 271 12.71 -14.87 -28.35
N LYS A 272 11.41 -14.89 -28.09
CA LYS A 272 10.39 -14.64 -29.11
C LYS A 272 10.37 -13.17 -29.52
N LYS A 273 10.20 -12.92 -30.82
CA LYS A 273 10.00 -11.58 -31.36
C LYS A 273 8.52 -11.19 -31.29
N ILE A 274 8.27 -9.87 -31.14
CA ILE A 274 6.93 -9.30 -31.20
C ILE A 274 6.53 -9.15 -32.67
N GLU A 275 5.32 -9.58 -33.00
CA GLU A 275 4.73 -9.41 -34.32
C GLU A 275 4.04 -8.04 -34.41
N LEU A 276 4.63 -7.11 -35.16
CA LEU A 276 4.15 -5.74 -35.25
C LEU A 276 2.75 -5.63 -35.90
N ASP A 277 2.43 -6.48 -36.85
CA ASP A 277 1.12 -6.49 -37.53
C ASP A 277 -0.01 -6.82 -36.55
N ASN A 278 0.23 -7.72 -35.62
CA ASN A 278 -0.72 -8.04 -34.57
C ASN A 278 -0.83 -6.93 -33.53
N LEU A 279 0.26 -6.19 -33.30
CA LEU A 279 0.28 -5.04 -32.40
C LEU A 279 -0.72 -3.96 -32.81
N GLU A 280 -0.88 -3.71 -34.12
CA GLU A 280 -1.86 -2.74 -34.65
C GLU A 280 -3.31 -3.09 -34.30
N LYS A 281 -3.59 -4.34 -34.04
CA LYS A 281 -4.94 -4.84 -33.73
C LYS A 281 -5.28 -4.79 -32.24
N ILE A 282 -4.35 -4.41 -31.37
CA ILE A 282 -4.66 -4.23 -29.93
C ILE A 282 -5.72 -3.15 -29.78
N PRO A 283 -6.85 -3.43 -29.12
CA PRO A 283 -7.95 -2.45 -28.97
C PRO A 283 -7.58 -1.27 -28.06
N GLU A 284 -6.70 -1.47 -27.10
CA GLU A 284 -6.29 -0.48 -26.11
C GLU A 284 -5.26 0.50 -26.70
N LYS A 285 -5.75 1.70 -27.04
CA LYS A 285 -4.97 2.73 -27.73
C LYS A 285 -3.68 3.14 -27.01
N ASP A 286 -3.76 3.34 -25.69
CA ASP A 286 -2.62 3.79 -24.91
C ASP A 286 -1.56 2.69 -24.76
N ILE A 287 -1.96 1.46 -24.50
CA ILE A 287 -1.05 0.31 -24.43
C ILE A 287 -0.30 0.14 -25.74
N LYS A 288 -1.02 0.19 -26.88
CA LYS A 288 -0.41 0.12 -28.21
C LYS A 288 0.64 1.21 -28.41
N LYS A 289 0.31 2.45 -28.07
CA LYS A 289 1.21 3.59 -28.16
C LYS A 289 2.49 3.39 -27.32
N TYR A 290 2.33 2.89 -26.10
CA TYR A 290 3.47 2.61 -25.21
C TYR A 290 4.36 1.50 -25.78
N VAL A 291 3.77 0.39 -26.22
CA VAL A 291 4.54 -0.73 -26.81
C VAL A 291 5.31 -0.27 -28.04
N LYS A 292 4.68 0.48 -28.94
CA LYS A 292 5.36 1.05 -30.13
C LYS A 292 6.56 1.91 -29.75
N GLN A 293 6.39 2.77 -28.74
CA GLN A 293 7.48 3.63 -28.29
C GLN A 293 8.61 2.81 -27.62
N MET A 294 8.27 1.80 -26.82
CA MET A 294 9.26 0.90 -26.20
C MET A 294 10.07 0.14 -27.26
N ILE A 295 9.40 -0.37 -28.30
CA ILE A 295 10.09 -1.02 -29.43
C ILE A 295 11.01 -0.04 -30.15
N LYS A 296 10.56 1.19 -30.39
CA LYS A 296 11.37 2.24 -30.99
C LYS A 296 12.58 2.60 -30.13
N ASP A 297 12.41 2.67 -28.81
CA ASP A 297 13.52 2.95 -27.88
C ASP A 297 14.62 1.88 -27.97
N HIS A 298 14.26 0.63 -28.27
CA HIS A 298 15.18 -0.50 -28.45
C HIS A 298 15.59 -0.74 -29.91
N SER A 299 15.22 0.13 -30.85
CA SER A 299 15.64 -0.01 -32.25
C SER A 299 17.12 0.35 -32.45
N LYS A 300 17.70 -0.21 -33.52
CA LYS A 300 19.10 0.02 -33.88
C LYS A 300 19.37 1.52 -34.03
N GLY A 301 20.41 2.00 -33.37
CA GLY A 301 20.81 3.42 -33.39
C GLY A 301 20.04 4.33 -32.43
N SER A 302 19.09 3.81 -31.68
CA SER A 302 18.43 4.57 -30.62
C SER A 302 19.38 4.80 -29.43
N LYS A 303 19.26 5.97 -28.80
CA LYS A 303 20.01 6.27 -27.56
C LYS A 303 19.67 5.35 -26.37
N TYR A 304 18.59 4.59 -26.48
CA TYR A 304 18.09 3.64 -25.46
C TYR A 304 18.14 2.17 -25.92
N GLU A 305 18.81 1.90 -27.06
CA GLU A 305 18.90 0.56 -27.65
C GLU A 305 19.31 -0.52 -26.64
N LYS A 306 20.24 -0.18 -25.75
CA LYS A 306 20.86 -1.12 -24.79
C LYS A 306 20.28 -1.01 -23.37
N ASN A 307 19.18 -0.30 -23.20
CA ASN A 307 18.59 -0.15 -21.88
C ASN A 307 18.26 -1.48 -21.21
N SER A 308 18.65 -1.60 -19.95
CA SER A 308 18.16 -2.65 -19.07
C SER A 308 16.67 -2.45 -18.75
N LEU A 309 16.03 -3.45 -18.18
CA LEU A 309 14.65 -3.34 -17.69
C LEU A 309 14.50 -2.23 -16.63
N ARG A 310 15.49 -2.07 -15.74
CA ARG A 310 15.50 -1.00 -14.73
C ARG A 310 15.61 0.37 -15.37
N GLN A 311 16.47 0.52 -16.38
CA GLN A 311 16.60 1.75 -17.15
C GLN A 311 15.33 2.10 -17.91
N ASP A 312 14.65 1.14 -18.51
CA ASP A 312 13.35 1.39 -19.17
C ASP A 312 12.28 1.85 -18.19
N LYS A 313 12.22 1.25 -17.00
CA LYS A 313 11.29 1.71 -15.96
C LYS A 313 11.55 3.17 -15.58
N LEU A 314 12.82 3.55 -15.36
CA LEU A 314 13.19 4.93 -15.03
C LEU A 314 12.84 5.90 -16.16
N LEU A 315 13.08 5.53 -17.39
CA LEU A 315 12.73 6.33 -18.57
C LEU A 315 11.22 6.61 -18.61
N TRP A 316 10.41 5.59 -18.41
CA TRP A 316 8.96 5.73 -18.45
C TRP A 316 8.40 6.47 -17.23
N VAL A 317 8.98 6.28 -16.05
CA VAL A 317 8.66 7.07 -14.86
C VAL A 317 8.92 8.56 -15.14
N ALA A 318 10.06 8.90 -15.71
CA ALA A 318 10.39 10.28 -16.06
C ALA A 318 9.44 10.88 -17.10
N ARG A 319 9.09 10.12 -18.12
CA ARG A 319 8.12 10.54 -19.16
C ARG A 319 6.72 10.76 -18.57
N GLU A 320 6.28 9.91 -17.62
CA GLU A 320 5.02 10.10 -16.91
C GLU A 320 5.03 11.38 -16.08
N TYR A 321 6.08 11.62 -15.32
CA TYR A 321 6.23 12.86 -14.55
C TYR A 321 6.30 14.10 -15.43
N ALA A 322 7.00 14.02 -16.56
CA ALA A 322 7.02 15.12 -17.52
C ALA A 322 5.62 15.47 -18.05
N ARG A 323 4.79 14.45 -18.31
CA ARG A 323 3.38 14.66 -18.72
C ARG A 323 2.52 15.31 -17.63
N GLN A 324 2.86 15.10 -16.38
CA GLN A 324 2.21 15.74 -15.22
C GLN A 324 2.75 17.17 -14.97
N GLY A 325 3.77 17.60 -15.69
CA GLY A 325 4.42 18.90 -15.47
C GLY A 325 5.41 18.92 -14.30
N ILE A 326 5.73 17.76 -13.72
CA ILE A 326 6.70 17.61 -12.64
C ILE A 326 8.12 17.85 -13.18
N LYS A 327 8.97 18.49 -12.38
CA LYS A 327 10.35 18.85 -12.72
C LYS A 327 11.38 18.17 -11.83
N TYR A 328 10.97 17.75 -10.65
CA TYR A 328 11.86 17.17 -9.65
C TYR A 328 11.17 16.06 -8.88
N VAL A 329 11.84 14.93 -8.74
CA VAL A 329 11.29 13.73 -8.09
C VAL A 329 12.35 13.11 -7.19
N GLU A 330 11.95 12.69 -6.00
CA GLU A 330 12.79 11.87 -5.11
C GLU A 330 12.18 10.49 -4.90
N ILE A 331 12.87 9.49 -5.43
CA ILE A 331 12.41 8.10 -5.44
C ILE A 331 13.15 7.30 -4.36
N ALA A 332 12.40 6.71 -3.43
CA ALA A 332 12.96 5.71 -2.53
C ALA A 332 13.11 4.36 -3.25
N ASP A 333 14.29 3.78 -3.16
CA ASP A 333 14.56 2.50 -3.80
C ASP A 333 15.38 1.56 -2.92
N THR A 334 14.81 0.38 -2.67
CA THR A 334 15.45 -0.69 -1.90
C THR A 334 16.55 -1.43 -2.67
N ASP A 335 16.61 -1.28 -3.99
CA ASP A 335 17.67 -1.91 -4.79
C ASP A 335 19.03 -1.21 -4.59
N LEU A 336 19.02 0.04 -4.11
CA LEU A 336 20.22 0.80 -3.77
C LEU A 336 20.88 0.39 -2.43
N VAL A 337 20.25 -0.48 -1.63
CA VAL A 337 20.84 -0.97 -0.38
C VAL A 337 21.19 -2.47 -0.46
N LYS A 338 21.15 -3.06 -1.64
CA LYS A 338 21.60 -4.43 -1.87
C LYS A 338 23.13 -4.45 -1.93
N ILE A 339 23.74 -5.08 -0.93
CA ILE A 339 25.19 -5.16 -0.81
C ILE A 339 25.85 -5.74 -2.07
N GLY A 340 26.98 -5.19 -2.48
CA GLY A 340 27.83 -5.67 -3.56
C GLY A 340 27.37 -5.28 -4.96
N GLU A 341 27.56 -6.19 -5.91
CA GLU A 341 27.29 -5.94 -7.32
C GLU A 341 25.89 -5.40 -7.66
N PRO A 342 24.80 -5.89 -7.04
CA PRO A 342 23.46 -5.42 -7.45
C PRO A 342 23.24 -3.92 -7.29
N SER A 343 23.74 -3.31 -6.22
CA SER A 343 23.64 -1.85 -6.01
C SER A 343 24.64 -1.07 -6.87
N ALA A 344 25.85 -1.62 -7.06
CA ALA A 344 26.89 -1.02 -7.90
C ALA A 344 26.45 -0.97 -9.38
N ASP A 345 25.92 -2.08 -9.91
CA ASP A 345 25.36 -2.15 -11.27
C ASP A 345 24.21 -1.16 -11.45
N TYR A 346 23.31 -1.09 -10.47
CA TYR A 346 22.18 -0.17 -10.53
C TYR A 346 22.64 1.29 -10.51
N LEU A 347 23.65 1.62 -9.71
CA LEU A 347 24.19 2.96 -9.67
C LEU A 347 24.87 3.35 -11.01
N GLU A 348 25.58 2.42 -11.63
CA GLU A 348 26.17 2.63 -12.98
C GLU A 348 25.07 2.85 -14.03
N GLU A 349 24.00 2.06 -14.03
CA GLU A 349 22.82 2.23 -14.88
C GLU A 349 22.14 3.61 -14.68
N ILE A 350 22.04 4.09 -13.43
CA ILE A 350 21.53 5.43 -13.11
C ILE A 350 22.41 6.49 -13.76
N HIS A 351 23.73 6.44 -13.57
CA HIS A 351 24.65 7.42 -14.12
C HIS A 351 24.67 7.45 -15.65
N GLU A 352 24.50 6.31 -16.28
CA GLU A 352 24.40 6.21 -17.74
C GLU A 352 23.12 6.85 -18.28
N LEU A 353 22.00 6.64 -17.59
CA LEU A 353 20.67 6.98 -18.10
C LEU A 353 20.21 8.39 -17.72
N MET A 354 20.46 8.85 -16.48
CA MET A 354 19.90 10.10 -15.97
C MET A 354 20.21 11.33 -16.84
N PRO A 355 21.43 11.54 -17.37
CA PRO A 355 21.68 12.68 -18.27
C PRO A 355 20.82 12.64 -19.54
N LYS A 356 20.56 11.44 -20.07
CA LYS A 356 19.72 11.25 -21.26
C LYS A 356 18.24 11.58 -20.96
N ILE A 357 17.77 11.14 -19.78
CA ILE A 357 16.41 11.40 -19.31
C ILE A 357 16.20 12.87 -19.01
N GLU A 358 17.09 13.50 -18.25
CA GLU A 358 16.96 14.92 -17.90
C GLU A 358 16.94 15.80 -19.16
N LYS A 359 17.77 15.46 -20.17
CA LYS A 359 17.77 16.16 -21.45
C LYS A 359 16.46 15.98 -22.23
N GLU A 360 15.86 14.77 -22.21
CA GLU A 360 14.63 14.48 -22.97
C GLU A 360 13.39 15.05 -22.30
N THR A 361 13.28 14.88 -20.97
CA THR A 361 12.04 15.10 -20.23
C THR A 361 12.03 16.39 -19.42
N GLY A 362 13.19 16.94 -19.13
CA GLY A 362 13.36 18.05 -18.19
C GLY A 362 13.10 17.66 -16.73
N VAL A 363 12.91 16.38 -16.43
CA VAL A 363 12.65 15.86 -15.08
C VAL A 363 13.96 15.44 -14.43
N LYS A 364 14.23 15.97 -13.25
CA LYS A 364 15.37 15.57 -12.42
C LYS A 364 14.91 14.54 -11.42
N ILE A 365 15.46 13.34 -11.51
CA ILE A 365 15.21 12.26 -10.55
C ILE A 365 16.40 12.17 -9.61
N ARG A 366 16.11 12.08 -8.32
CA ARG A 366 17.06 11.81 -7.23
C ARG A 366 16.57 10.61 -6.45
N PHE A 367 17.47 9.95 -5.75
CA PHE A 367 17.19 8.69 -5.08
C PHE A 367 17.43 8.81 -3.59
N LEU A 368 16.58 8.13 -2.83
CA LEU A 368 16.78 7.83 -1.43
C LEU A 368 17.06 6.33 -1.31
N ALA A 369 18.19 5.98 -0.73
CA ALA A 369 18.54 4.58 -0.48
C ALA A 369 17.67 4.05 0.67
N ALA A 370 16.78 3.12 0.38
CA ALA A 370 15.70 2.74 1.27
C ALA A 370 16.02 1.48 2.08
N ILE A 371 16.07 1.61 3.41
CA ILE A 371 16.17 0.50 4.36
C ILE A 371 14.76 0.06 4.75
N ARG A 372 14.49 -1.24 4.73
CA ARG A 372 13.30 -1.79 5.36
C ARG A 372 13.48 -1.87 6.87
N ARG A 373 12.49 -1.37 7.62
CA ARG A 373 12.46 -1.48 9.09
C ARG A 373 12.59 -2.92 9.56
N ILE A 374 11.96 -3.83 8.82
CA ILE A 374 11.92 -5.25 9.09
C ILE A 374 12.20 -5.98 7.78
N PRO A 375 13.08 -6.98 7.77
CA PRO A 375 13.31 -7.83 6.61
C PRO A 375 12.02 -8.49 6.15
N LEU A 376 11.79 -8.55 4.84
CA LEU A 376 10.66 -9.31 4.29
C LEU A 376 10.90 -10.81 4.51
N THR A 377 10.34 -11.34 5.57
CA THR A 377 10.33 -12.79 5.85
C THR A 377 9.43 -13.58 4.91
N ILE A 378 8.60 -12.89 4.12
CA ILE A 378 7.64 -13.49 3.17
C ILE A 378 8.36 -14.12 1.98
N ILE A 379 9.54 -13.65 1.64
CA ILE A 379 10.37 -14.25 0.60
C ILE A 379 11.32 -15.24 1.28
N LYS A 380 10.90 -16.47 1.41
CA LYS A 380 11.62 -17.58 2.07
C LYS A 380 13.04 -17.87 1.54
N GLU A 381 13.47 -17.19 0.49
CA GLU A 381 14.78 -17.42 -0.15
C GLU A 381 15.86 -16.42 0.24
N GLN A 382 15.50 -15.32 0.93
CA GLN A 382 16.50 -14.42 1.48
C GLN A 382 16.79 -14.80 2.94
N LYS A 383 17.90 -15.52 3.16
CA LYS A 383 18.52 -15.59 4.48
C LYS A 383 18.84 -14.15 4.88
N THR A 384 18.08 -13.60 5.81
CA THR A 384 18.42 -12.33 6.43
C THR A 384 19.73 -12.51 7.16
N SER A 385 20.77 -11.77 6.78
CA SER A 385 22.02 -11.82 7.50
C SER A 385 21.80 -11.28 8.93
N CYS A 386 22.49 -11.80 9.91
CA CYS A 386 22.50 -11.26 11.26
C CYS A 386 22.97 -9.79 11.28
N ASN A 387 23.64 -9.34 10.23
CA ASN A 387 24.17 -7.99 10.03
C ASN A 387 23.32 -7.13 9.08
N TYR A 388 22.07 -7.47 8.85
CA TYR A 388 21.20 -6.80 7.87
C TYR A 388 21.25 -5.27 7.94
N LEU A 389 21.14 -4.69 9.14
CA LEU A 389 21.16 -3.24 9.30
C LEU A 389 22.54 -2.65 9.02
N ARG A 390 23.62 -3.31 9.46
CA ARG A 390 24.99 -2.89 9.16
C ARG A 390 25.29 -2.96 7.68
N ASP A 391 24.93 -4.06 7.03
CA ASP A 391 25.11 -4.23 5.58
C ASP A 391 24.40 -3.14 4.80
N ASN A 392 23.15 -2.85 5.14
CA ASN A 392 22.40 -1.76 4.50
C ASN A 392 23.05 -0.38 4.72
N LEU A 393 23.55 -0.08 5.93
CA LEU A 393 24.25 1.17 6.22
C LEU A 393 25.55 1.30 5.40
N ASN A 394 26.35 0.24 5.34
CA ASN A 394 27.59 0.23 4.56
C ASN A 394 27.29 0.53 3.08
N THR A 395 26.25 -0.09 2.53
CA THR A 395 25.82 0.16 1.15
C THR A 395 25.30 1.58 0.97
N ILE A 396 24.50 2.12 1.93
CA ILE A 396 24.03 3.51 1.89
C ILE A 396 25.21 4.48 1.83
N PHE A 397 26.19 4.35 2.72
CA PHE A 397 27.36 5.24 2.75
C PHE A 397 28.17 5.16 1.45
N THR A 398 28.15 4.02 0.81
CA THR A 398 28.80 3.79 -0.46
C THR A 398 28.04 4.45 -1.61
N VAL A 399 26.75 4.15 -1.79
CA VAL A 399 25.96 4.70 -2.90
C VAL A 399 25.70 6.20 -2.75
N ALA A 400 25.70 6.70 -1.51
CA ALA A 400 25.54 8.13 -1.23
C ALA A 400 26.74 9.00 -1.68
N LYS A 401 27.86 8.41 -2.12
CA LYS A 401 28.91 9.13 -2.85
C LYS A 401 28.40 9.70 -4.19
N SER A 402 27.44 9.03 -4.81
CA SER A 402 26.82 9.49 -6.05
C SER A 402 26.00 10.78 -5.85
N PRO A 403 26.10 11.75 -6.77
CA PRO A 403 25.28 12.95 -6.74
C PRO A 403 23.78 12.66 -6.91
N TYR A 404 23.43 11.53 -7.50
CA TYR A 404 22.03 11.12 -7.69
C TYR A 404 21.36 10.61 -6.41
N VAL A 405 22.13 10.12 -5.42
CA VAL A 405 21.62 9.65 -4.14
C VAL A 405 21.66 10.78 -3.13
N VAL A 406 20.49 11.30 -2.74
CA VAL A 406 20.37 12.51 -1.89
C VAL A 406 20.10 12.22 -0.41
N GLY A 407 19.87 10.96 -0.07
CA GLY A 407 19.59 10.58 1.32
C GLY A 407 19.25 9.11 1.48
N SER A 408 18.69 8.82 2.64
CA SER A 408 18.15 7.51 3.02
C SER A 408 16.67 7.60 3.37
N ASP A 409 16.01 6.44 3.41
CA ASP A 409 14.62 6.33 3.82
C ASP A 409 14.41 5.05 4.63
N PHE A 410 13.59 5.13 5.68
CA PHE A 410 13.13 3.96 6.43
C PHE A 410 11.74 3.57 5.95
N VAL A 411 11.65 2.45 5.25
CA VAL A 411 10.43 1.97 4.59
C VAL A 411 9.91 0.65 5.17
N GLY A 412 8.71 0.27 4.79
CA GLY A 412 8.05 -0.95 5.23
C GLY A 412 6.96 -0.67 6.25
N GLU A 413 6.19 -1.70 6.61
CA GLU A 413 5.08 -1.55 7.55
C GLU A 413 5.54 -0.97 8.88
N GLU A 414 4.81 0.02 9.39
CA GLU A 414 5.08 0.69 10.67
C GLU A 414 4.54 -0.16 11.84
N ILE A 415 5.25 -1.27 12.11
CA ILE A 415 4.88 -2.22 13.17
C ILE A 415 5.83 -2.22 14.36
N ASN A 416 6.93 -1.45 14.29
CA ASN A 416 7.91 -1.32 15.35
C ASN A 416 8.09 0.14 15.78
N ASP A 417 8.45 0.34 17.04
CA ASP A 417 8.84 1.64 17.54
C ASP A 417 10.14 2.08 16.87
N ILE A 418 10.16 3.31 16.35
CA ILE A 418 11.33 3.83 15.62
C ILE A 418 12.60 3.90 16.50
N THR A 419 12.46 3.96 17.82
CA THR A 419 13.61 3.96 18.73
C THR A 419 14.44 2.67 18.66
N GLU A 420 13.86 1.58 18.17
CA GLU A 420 14.60 0.35 17.87
C GLU A 420 15.68 0.56 16.79
N LEU A 421 15.50 1.55 15.93
CA LEU A 421 16.44 1.93 14.87
C LEU A 421 17.38 3.07 15.29
N THR A 422 17.37 3.49 16.56
CA THR A 422 18.25 4.57 17.05
C THR A 422 19.72 4.36 16.69
N PRO A 423 20.32 3.16 16.79
CA PRO A 423 21.71 2.95 16.37
C PRO A 423 21.95 3.29 14.90
N VAL A 424 21.01 2.92 14.02
CA VAL A 424 21.07 3.22 12.58
C VAL A 424 20.92 4.73 12.34
N ILE A 425 19.97 5.37 13.03
CA ILE A 425 19.75 6.82 12.95
C ILE A 425 20.99 7.58 13.38
N ASN A 426 21.64 7.17 14.48
CA ASN A 426 22.87 7.79 14.97
C ASN A 426 23.98 7.77 13.91
N GLU A 427 24.18 6.65 13.24
CA GLU A 427 25.18 6.54 12.17
C GLU A 427 24.85 7.40 10.96
N LEU A 428 23.57 7.45 10.55
CA LEU A 428 23.13 8.33 9.46
C LEU A 428 23.30 9.81 9.80
N VAL A 429 23.02 10.20 11.05
CA VAL A 429 23.25 11.58 11.54
C VAL A 429 24.74 11.92 11.50
N ASN A 430 25.61 11.04 12.02
CA ASN A 430 27.05 11.23 11.98
C ASN A 430 27.55 11.35 10.54
N TYR A 431 27.08 10.51 9.64
CA TYR A 431 27.40 10.59 8.22
C TYR A 431 26.95 11.91 7.60
N ALA A 432 25.71 12.33 7.84
CA ALA A 432 25.18 13.58 7.29
C ALA A 432 25.95 14.80 7.77
N ILE A 433 26.39 14.83 9.03
CA ILE A 433 27.20 15.90 9.63
C ILE A 433 28.61 15.88 9.00
N LYS A 434 29.25 14.72 8.91
CA LYS A 434 30.60 14.56 8.36
C LYS A 434 30.70 14.98 6.89
N GLU A 435 29.76 14.53 6.08
CA GLU A 435 29.79 14.84 4.64
C GLU A 435 29.33 16.26 4.32
N ALA A 436 28.49 16.87 5.16
CA ALA A 436 27.96 18.23 5.04
C ALA A 436 27.44 18.56 3.64
N ASN A 437 26.83 17.58 2.96
CA ASN A 437 26.39 17.64 1.57
C ASN A 437 24.88 17.67 1.38
N GLY A 438 24.14 17.95 2.45
CA GLY A 438 22.68 18.01 2.46
C GLY A 438 22.01 16.65 2.43
N PHE A 439 22.67 15.61 2.93
CA PHE A 439 22.08 14.27 3.06
C PHE A 439 20.76 14.32 3.85
N THR A 440 19.73 13.76 3.28
CA THR A 440 18.37 13.74 3.86
C THR A 440 18.12 12.42 4.58
N ILE A 441 17.58 12.50 5.79
CA ILE A 441 17.10 11.34 6.54
C ILE A 441 15.58 11.37 6.48
N ARG A 442 14.99 10.51 5.67
CA ARG A 442 13.55 10.33 5.59
C ARG A 442 13.13 9.13 6.44
N ILE A 443 12.03 9.28 7.16
CA ILE A 443 11.49 8.24 8.02
C ILE A 443 9.98 8.17 7.77
N HIS A 444 9.48 7.00 7.37
CA HIS A 444 8.03 6.75 7.38
C HIS A 444 7.57 6.66 8.83
N ALA A 445 6.70 7.54 9.24
CA ALA A 445 6.15 7.55 10.60
C ALA A 445 4.76 8.19 10.64
N GLY A 446 3.89 7.65 11.49
CA GLY A 446 2.50 8.10 11.60
C GLY A 446 1.66 7.70 10.37
N GLU A 447 1.99 6.62 9.69
CA GLU A 447 1.21 6.11 8.56
C GLU A 447 -0.08 5.42 9.04
N ASN A 448 -0.01 4.75 10.17
CA ASN A 448 -1.17 4.13 10.81
C ASN A 448 -1.31 4.60 12.27
N ASP A 449 -2.44 4.30 12.91
CA ASP A 449 -2.77 4.82 14.23
C ASP A 449 -2.21 4.00 15.41
N SER A 450 -1.49 2.92 15.15
CA SER A 450 -1.00 2.02 16.20
C SER A 450 0.22 2.58 16.95
N LEU A 451 0.99 3.49 16.32
CA LEU A 451 2.22 4.05 16.88
C LEU A 451 2.24 5.59 16.78
N ARG A 452 1.29 6.24 17.41
CA ARG A 452 1.11 7.71 17.33
C ARG A 452 2.29 8.54 17.82
N ASP A 453 3.16 7.98 18.66
CA ASP A 453 4.37 8.66 19.14
C ASP A 453 5.56 8.54 18.17
N ASN A 454 5.46 7.70 17.11
CA ASN A 454 6.60 7.45 16.21
C ASN A 454 7.09 8.70 15.47
N VAL A 455 6.20 9.61 15.10
CA VAL A 455 6.61 10.88 14.49
C VAL A 455 7.46 11.70 15.46
N SER A 456 7.02 11.86 16.71
CA SER A 456 7.79 12.55 17.77
C SER A 456 9.13 11.89 18.01
N LYS A 457 9.12 10.57 18.20
CA LYS A 457 10.33 9.77 18.44
C LYS A 457 11.32 9.82 17.28
N SER A 458 10.83 9.85 16.03
CA SER A 458 11.69 10.00 14.84
C SER A 458 12.45 11.33 14.85
N ILE A 459 11.75 12.42 15.10
CA ILE A 459 12.36 13.75 15.19
C ILE A 459 13.33 13.84 16.37
N GLU A 460 12.91 13.37 17.53
CA GLU A 460 13.72 13.37 18.75
C GLU A 460 14.98 12.53 18.60
N SER A 461 14.90 11.37 17.94
CA SER A 461 16.06 10.51 17.68
C SER A 461 17.14 11.24 16.88
N VAL A 462 16.76 11.97 15.82
CA VAL A 462 17.72 12.75 15.02
C VAL A 462 18.26 13.95 15.81
N ILE A 463 17.40 14.66 16.54
CA ILE A 463 17.83 15.79 17.39
C ILE A 463 18.84 15.33 18.44
N ASN A 464 18.54 14.23 19.14
CA ASN A 464 19.37 13.69 20.21
C ASN A 464 20.69 13.09 19.70
N ALA A 465 20.68 12.52 18.48
CA ALA A 465 21.88 12.03 17.82
C ALA A 465 22.81 13.16 17.34
N THR A 466 22.29 14.38 17.21
CA THR A 466 23.07 15.53 16.72
C THR A 466 23.93 16.09 17.85
N PRO A 467 25.28 16.08 17.75
CA PRO A 467 26.14 16.60 18.80
C PRO A 467 25.93 18.11 19.00
N LYS A 468 26.15 18.58 20.23
CA LYS A 468 26.01 19.99 20.57
C LYS A 468 26.92 20.88 19.70
N GLY A 469 26.35 21.91 19.12
CA GLY A 469 27.09 22.86 18.26
C GLY A 469 27.02 22.50 16.76
N TYR A 470 26.45 21.37 16.39
CA TYR A 470 26.22 21.01 15.00
C TYR A 470 24.79 21.31 14.55
N THR A 471 24.63 21.57 13.25
CA THR A 471 23.33 21.75 12.64
C THR A 471 22.63 20.39 12.52
N ILE A 472 21.35 20.35 12.92
CA ILE A 472 20.53 19.16 12.78
C ILE A 472 20.44 18.79 11.30
N PRO A 473 20.74 17.52 10.91
CA PRO A 473 20.57 17.07 9.53
C PRO A 473 19.13 17.24 9.02
N LYS A 474 18.97 17.21 7.71
CA LYS A 474 17.66 17.31 7.07
C LYS A 474 16.80 16.11 7.41
N ILE A 475 15.65 16.37 8.03
CA ILE A 475 14.67 15.34 8.41
C ILE A 475 13.45 15.51 7.51
N ARG A 476 12.96 14.40 6.98
CA ARG A 476 11.66 14.33 6.35
C ARG A 476 10.85 13.17 6.93
N ILE A 477 9.60 13.41 7.21
CA ILE A 477 8.67 12.42 7.74
C ILE A 477 7.67 12.08 6.66
N GLY A 478 7.70 10.84 6.19
CA GLY A 478 6.68 10.30 5.32
C GLY A 478 5.39 10.06 6.11
N HIS A 479 4.27 10.42 5.54
CA HIS A 479 2.92 10.37 6.09
C HIS A 479 2.63 11.40 7.19
N GLY A 480 3.13 11.24 8.40
CA GLY A 480 2.86 12.16 9.52
C GLY A 480 1.36 12.32 9.84
N LEU A 481 0.54 11.33 9.46
CA LEU A 481 -0.91 11.37 9.58
C LEU A 481 -1.36 11.18 11.03
N TYR A 482 -0.82 10.18 11.71
CA TYR A 482 -1.16 9.85 13.08
C TYR A 482 -0.07 10.32 14.05
N THR A 483 -0.48 11.21 14.95
CA THR A 483 0.36 11.81 15.98
C THR A 483 -0.43 11.96 17.27
N PRO A 484 0.19 12.30 18.40
CA PRO A 484 -0.54 12.82 19.53
C PRO A 484 -1.40 14.02 19.13
N ASP A 485 -2.53 14.23 19.81
CA ASP A 485 -3.33 15.44 19.58
C ASP A 485 -2.44 16.68 19.67
N LEU A 486 -2.39 17.46 18.57
CA LEU A 486 -1.50 18.62 18.44
C LEU A 486 -1.79 19.74 19.47
N ASN A 487 -2.97 19.76 20.06
CA ASN A 487 -3.32 20.68 21.15
C ASN A 487 -2.86 20.18 22.53
N SER A 488 -2.56 18.90 22.67
CA SER A 488 -2.03 18.31 23.90
C SER A 488 -0.61 18.80 24.23
N LYS A 489 -0.13 18.51 25.45
CA LYS A 489 1.26 18.80 25.83
C LYS A 489 2.25 18.12 24.89
N LYS A 490 2.05 16.82 24.57
CA LYS A 490 2.89 16.05 23.64
C LYS A 490 2.85 16.63 22.23
N GLY A 491 1.65 17.00 21.73
CA GLY A 491 1.49 17.61 20.40
C GLY A 491 2.19 18.96 20.28
N LYS A 492 2.12 19.81 21.32
CA LYS A 492 2.87 21.09 21.37
C LYS A 492 4.38 20.90 21.37
N GLU A 493 4.87 19.86 22.06
CA GLU A 493 6.29 19.53 22.03
C GLU A 493 6.71 19.00 20.64
N LEU A 494 5.89 18.17 19.99
CA LEU A 494 6.10 17.77 18.62
C LEU A 494 6.21 18.98 17.67
N ILE A 495 5.28 19.91 17.72
CA ILE A 495 5.32 21.14 16.91
C ILE A 495 6.61 21.93 17.16
N LYS A 496 7.02 22.07 18.42
CA LYS A 496 8.28 22.74 18.79
C LYS A 496 9.49 22.03 18.18
N ASN A 497 9.55 20.69 18.24
CA ASN A 497 10.64 19.90 17.73
C ASN A 497 10.69 19.91 16.20
N LEU A 498 9.53 19.88 15.52
CA LEU A 498 9.43 20.05 14.06
C LEU A 498 10.00 21.41 13.60
N LYS A 499 9.67 22.49 14.30
CA LYS A 499 10.23 23.82 14.02
C LYS A 499 11.71 23.89 14.29
N LYS A 500 12.19 23.37 15.45
CA LYS A 500 13.59 23.36 15.83
C LYS A 500 14.46 22.63 14.81
N SER A 501 13.99 21.51 14.28
CA SER A 501 14.70 20.69 13.30
C SER A 501 14.48 21.15 11.86
N ASN A 502 13.57 22.10 11.60
CA ASN A 502 13.14 22.50 10.27
C ASN A 502 12.69 21.28 9.42
N ALA A 503 12.08 20.29 10.08
CA ALA A 503 11.63 19.06 9.43
C ALA A 503 10.51 19.33 8.42
N VAL A 504 10.42 18.49 7.41
CA VAL A 504 9.39 18.52 6.38
C VAL A 504 8.48 17.32 6.53
N LEU A 505 7.18 17.53 6.59
CA LEU A 505 6.16 16.48 6.55
C LEU A 505 5.72 16.24 5.10
N GLU A 506 5.66 14.98 4.70
CA GLU A 506 5.29 14.55 3.34
C GLU A 506 3.95 13.82 3.40
N PHE A 507 2.92 14.36 2.76
CA PHE A 507 1.58 13.82 2.80
C PHE A 507 1.20 13.08 1.52
N GLN A 508 0.63 11.89 1.66
CA GLN A 508 0.22 10.97 0.59
C GLN A 508 -1.25 10.59 0.80
N LEU A 509 -2.14 11.52 0.48
CA LEU A 509 -3.56 11.39 0.83
C LEU A 509 -4.21 10.16 0.18
N THR A 510 -3.95 9.93 -1.10
CA THR A 510 -4.56 8.80 -1.82
C THR A 510 -4.09 7.45 -1.29
N SER A 511 -2.79 7.28 -1.01
CA SER A 511 -2.29 6.03 -0.47
C SER A 511 -2.88 5.75 0.92
N ASN A 512 -2.93 6.75 1.79
CA ASN A 512 -3.52 6.63 3.12
C ASN A 512 -4.99 6.21 3.07
N VAL A 513 -5.76 6.77 2.13
CA VAL A 513 -7.16 6.38 1.91
C VAL A 513 -7.27 4.94 1.39
N ARG A 514 -6.44 4.57 0.41
CA ARG A 514 -6.53 3.26 -0.25
C ARG A 514 -6.02 2.10 0.59
N LEU A 515 -5.03 2.38 1.43
CA LEU A 515 -4.54 1.42 2.43
C LEU A 515 -5.44 1.34 3.67
N ASN A 516 -6.56 2.10 3.68
CA ASN A 516 -7.48 2.19 4.82
C ASN A 516 -6.85 2.79 6.09
N ASN A 517 -5.80 3.58 5.94
CA ASN A 517 -5.14 4.23 7.06
C ASN A 517 -5.84 5.52 7.47
N LEU A 518 -6.62 6.14 6.59
CA LEU A 518 -7.39 7.35 6.87
C LEU A 518 -8.88 7.05 6.90
N ASN A 519 -9.51 7.29 8.03
CA ASN A 519 -10.91 6.97 8.27
C ASN A 519 -11.85 8.16 8.00
N ALA A 520 -11.41 9.36 8.37
CA ALA A 520 -12.18 10.60 8.19
C ALA A 520 -11.27 11.75 7.77
N LEU A 521 -11.62 12.46 6.69
CA LEU A 521 -10.82 13.56 6.16
C LEU A 521 -10.76 14.76 7.12
N GLU A 522 -11.80 14.99 7.89
CA GLU A 522 -11.84 16.04 8.91
C GLU A 522 -10.77 15.89 9.99
N ASN A 523 -10.30 14.66 10.21
CA ASN A 523 -9.23 14.35 11.18
C ASN A 523 -7.82 14.50 10.58
N HIS A 524 -7.71 14.89 9.31
CA HIS A 524 -6.40 15.01 8.67
C HIS A 524 -5.61 16.21 9.21
N PRO A 525 -4.39 16.04 9.73
CA PRO A 525 -3.69 17.07 10.51
C PRO A 525 -3.04 18.19 9.67
N ILE A 526 -3.03 18.08 8.34
CA ILE A 526 -2.27 19.02 7.47
C ILE A 526 -2.62 20.48 7.69
N LYS A 527 -3.92 20.80 7.89
CA LYS A 527 -4.34 22.19 8.16
C LYS A 527 -3.75 22.72 9.47
N GLN A 528 -3.72 21.87 10.50
CA GLN A 528 -3.12 22.24 11.79
C GLN A 528 -1.61 22.42 11.67
N TYR A 529 -0.92 21.58 10.91
CA TYR A 529 0.51 21.74 10.66
C TYR A 529 0.81 23.03 9.90
N LEU A 530 0.09 23.31 8.82
CA LEU A 530 0.25 24.53 8.02
C LEU A 530 -0.07 25.79 8.84
N ALA A 531 -1.12 25.74 9.69
CA ALA A 531 -1.46 26.84 10.62
C ALA A 531 -0.36 27.09 11.65
N ASN A 532 0.34 26.03 12.10
CA ASN A 532 1.48 26.14 12.99
C ASN A 532 2.80 26.50 12.27
N GLY A 533 2.80 26.73 10.96
CA GLY A 533 3.99 27.09 10.20
C GLY A 533 4.98 25.93 10.00
N ILE A 534 4.50 24.70 10.03
CA ILE A 534 5.29 23.51 9.73
C ILE A 534 5.42 23.34 8.22
N ASN A 535 6.60 22.96 7.77
CA ASN A 535 6.88 22.66 6.35
C ASN A 535 6.15 21.40 5.92
N CYS A 536 5.28 21.51 4.94
CA CYS A 536 4.51 20.40 4.40
C CYS A 536 4.68 20.33 2.89
N VAL A 537 4.77 19.14 2.34
CA VAL A 537 4.79 18.85 0.90
C VAL A 537 3.90 17.66 0.60
N GLN A 538 3.62 17.45 -0.68
CA GLN A 538 2.87 16.28 -1.13
C GLN A 538 3.80 15.21 -1.74
N GLY A 539 3.30 13.99 -1.80
CA GLY A 539 3.87 12.89 -2.57
C GLY A 539 2.79 11.90 -2.99
N THR A 540 3.07 11.05 -3.94
CA THR A 540 2.11 10.06 -4.45
C THR A 540 2.23 8.71 -3.75
N ASP A 541 3.34 8.46 -3.08
CA ASP A 541 3.73 7.14 -2.56
C ASP A 541 3.92 6.07 -3.66
N GLY A 542 3.43 6.33 -4.83
CA GLY A 542 3.54 5.47 -6.01
C GLY A 542 2.32 5.54 -6.92
N CYS A 543 2.38 6.44 -7.88
CA CYS A 543 1.24 6.75 -8.76
C CYS A 543 0.68 5.54 -9.51
N GLY A 544 1.52 4.58 -9.87
CA GLY A 544 1.09 3.37 -10.58
C GLY A 544 0.32 2.41 -9.68
N PHE A 545 0.82 2.18 -8.49
CA PHE A 545 0.26 1.21 -7.55
C PHE A 545 -1.04 1.72 -6.92
N TYR A 546 -1.07 3.00 -6.54
CA TYR A 546 -2.27 3.61 -5.95
C TYR A 546 -3.21 4.21 -7.02
N GLY A 547 -2.83 4.19 -8.30
CA GLY A 547 -3.67 4.67 -9.40
C GLY A 547 -4.03 6.15 -9.32
N SER A 548 -3.17 6.95 -8.71
CA SER A 548 -3.28 8.41 -8.62
C SER A 548 -1.93 9.03 -8.95
N ASP A 549 -1.93 10.21 -9.53
CA ASP A 549 -0.71 10.96 -9.78
C ASP A 549 -0.64 12.25 -8.94
N THR A 550 0.40 13.03 -9.14
CA THR A 550 0.57 14.30 -8.40
C THR A 550 -0.57 15.28 -8.63
N ILE A 551 -1.23 15.19 -9.77
CA ILE A 551 -2.39 16.02 -10.09
C ILE A 551 -3.60 15.57 -9.25
N ASP A 552 -3.79 14.27 -9.14
CA ASP A 552 -4.85 13.69 -8.31
C ASP A 552 -4.67 14.08 -6.83
N GLU A 553 -3.42 14.01 -6.32
CA GLU A 553 -3.10 14.44 -4.95
C GLU A 553 -3.41 15.92 -4.72
N GLN A 554 -3.04 16.79 -5.65
CA GLN A 554 -3.32 18.23 -5.55
C GLN A 554 -4.81 18.52 -5.55
N LEU A 555 -5.57 17.86 -6.41
CA LEU A 555 -7.02 17.99 -6.43
C LEU A 555 -7.66 17.49 -5.16
N ALA A 556 -7.15 16.41 -4.60
CA ALA A 556 -7.64 15.89 -3.35
C ALA A 556 -7.40 16.87 -2.19
N LEU A 557 -6.22 17.46 -2.11
CA LEU A 557 -5.91 18.50 -1.13
C LEU A 557 -6.80 19.73 -1.29
N TYR A 558 -7.08 20.13 -2.53
CA TYR A 558 -7.93 21.28 -2.81
C TYR A 558 -9.42 21.00 -2.55
N ASN A 559 -9.95 19.92 -3.13
CA ASN A 559 -11.39 19.65 -3.12
C ASN A 559 -11.89 18.95 -1.86
N LEU A 560 -11.06 18.06 -1.29
CA LEU A 560 -11.50 17.23 -0.17
C LEU A 560 -11.00 17.73 1.18
N LEU A 561 -9.79 18.26 1.24
CA LEU A 561 -9.26 18.90 2.45
C LEU A 561 -9.45 20.42 2.45
N GLU A 562 -10.01 20.98 1.38
CA GLU A 562 -10.32 22.40 1.28
C GLU A 562 -9.13 23.33 1.59
N LEU A 563 -7.94 22.96 1.14
CA LEU A 563 -6.77 23.83 1.24
C LEU A 563 -6.95 25.03 0.29
N ASN A 564 -6.57 26.19 0.77
CA ASN A 564 -6.68 27.42 0.00
C ASN A 564 -5.37 27.79 -0.70
N ASP A 565 -5.40 28.79 -1.56
CA ASP A 565 -4.23 29.24 -2.33
C ASP A 565 -3.03 29.66 -1.45
N LYS A 566 -3.28 30.16 -0.24
CA LYS A 566 -2.23 30.52 0.71
C LYS A 566 -1.51 29.28 1.24
N ASP A 567 -2.27 28.20 1.53
CA ASP A 567 -1.72 26.92 1.96
C ASP A 567 -0.86 26.31 0.84
N PHE A 568 -1.38 26.29 -0.39
CA PHE A 568 -0.61 25.83 -1.56
C PHE A 568 0.64 26.66 -1.81
N THR A 569 0.58 27.98 -1.59
CA THR A 569 1.75 28.86 -1.73
C THR A 569 2.84 28.48 -0.74
N LYS A 570 2.49 28.27 0.53
CA LYS A 570 3.44 27.80 1.55
C LYS A 570 4.08 26.45 1.15
N MET A 571 3.29 25.51 0.70
CA MET A 571 3.80 24.19 0.27
C MET A 571 4.77 24.33 -0.92
N ARG A 572 4.43 25.18 -1.91
CA ARG A 572 5.33 25.43 -3.07
C ARG A 572 6.64 26.11 -2.67
N GLU A 573 6.61 27.01 -1.69
CA GLU A 573 7.84 27.64 -1.16
C GLU A 573 8.79 26.57 -0.55
N VAL A 574 8.23 25.56 0.09
CA VAL A 574 9.01 24.43 0.62
C VAL A 574 9.59 23.59 -0.51
N GLU A 575 8.78 23.26 -1.55
CA GLU A 575 9.26 22.56 -2.74
C GLU A 575 10.43 23.32 -3.40
N ASP A 576 10.27 24.62 -3.63
CA ASP A 576 11.29 25.45 -4.31
C ASP A 576 12.61 25.43 -3.55
N LYS A 577 12.56 25.55 -2.20
CA LYS A 577 13.77 25.43 -1.37
C LYS A 577 14.43 24.06 -1.50
N ILE A 578 13.66 22.98 -1.51
CA ILE A 578 14.20 21.62 -1.66
C ILE A 578 14.87 21.47 -3.04
N ILE A 579 14.24 21.95 -4.11
CA ILE A 579 14.80 21.91 -5.47
C ILE A 579 16.12 22.69 -5.55
N GLU A 580 16.14 23.91 -5.02
CA GLU A 580 17.33 24.78 -5.06
C GLU A 580 18.50 24.14 -4.29
N GLU A 581 18.24 23.66 -3.08
CA GLU A 581 19.24 22.99 -2.27
C GLU A 581 19.76 21.70 -2.92
N SER A 582 18.87 20.88 -3.47
CA SER A 582 19.25 19.66 -4.17
C SER A 582 20.12 19.95 -5.38
N ASN A 583 19.78 20.96 -6.18
CA ASN A 583 20.58 21.37 -7.34
C ASN A 583 21.98 21.87 -6.94
N ARG A 584 22.07 22.62 -5.84
CA ARG A 584 23.36 23.07 -5.30
C ARG A 584 24.21 21.91 -4.83
N ASN A 585 23.63 21.03 -4.01
CA ASN A 585 24.31 19.88 -3.47
C ASN A 585 24.72 18.87 -4.56
N PHE A 586 23.92 18.71 -5.59
CA PHE A 586 24.23 17.86 -6.75
C PHE A 586 25.54 18.31 -7.42
N LYS A 587 25.69 19.59 -7.69
CA LYS A 587 26.90 20.13 -8.32
C LYS A 587 28.15 19.88 -7.46
N LEU A 588 28.05 20.11 -6.16
CA LEU A 588 29.16 19.86 -5.22
C LEU A 588 29.53 18.38 -5.16
N LYS A 589 28.53 17.50 -5.07
CA LYS A 589 28.75 16.06 -5.05
C LYS A 589 29.28 15.53 -6.38
N GLU A 590 28.88 16.10 -7.51
CA GLU A 590 29.36 15.69 -8.83
C GLU A 590 30.89 15.90 -8.97
N ILE A 591 31.40 16.99 -8.44
CA ILE A 591 32.85 17.26 -8.43
C ILE A 591 33.58 16.21 -7.60
N LYS A 592 33.14 16.00 -6.37
CA LYS A 592 33.72 14.99 -5.45
C LYS A 592 33.61 13.58 -6.03
N PHE A 593 32.51 13.26 -6.70
CA PHE A 593 32.29 11.93 -7.29
C PHE A 593 33.22 11.67 -8.48
N LYS A 594 33.50 12.67 -9.31
CA LYS A 594 34.48 12.57 -10.40
C LYS A 594 35.89 12.26 -9.87
N GLU A 595 36.26 12.83 -8.73
CA GLU A 595 37.54 12.54 -8.07
C GLU A 595 37.50 11.11 -7.47
N PHE A 596 36.39 10.71 -6.87
CA PHE A 596 36.21 9.41 -6.25
C PHE A 596 36.37 8.25 -7.27
N ILE A 597 35.82 8.40 -8.49
CA ILE A 597 35.90 7.37 -9.53
C ILE A 597 37.13 7.48 -10.43
N LYS A 598 38.02 8.43 -10.18
CA LYS A 598 39.14 8.73 -11.08
C LYS A 598 39.92 7.48 -11.50
N GLY A 599 39.93 7.18 -12.80
CA GLY A 599 40.64 6.05 -13.40
C GLY A 599 39.94 4.69 -13.25
N LYS A 600 38.68 4.66 -12.78
CA LYS A 600 37.89 3.42 -12.56
C LYS A 600 36.51 3.55 -13.17
N THR A 601 35.86 2.40 -13.43
CA THR A 601 34.41 2.41 -13.66
C THR A 601 33.69 2.74 -12.35
N ILE A 602 32.44 3.18 -12.46
CA ILE A 602 31.58 3.45 -11.28
C ILE A 602 31.47 2.18 -10.44
N LYS A 603 31.17 1.05 -11.09
CA LYS A 603 31.08 -0.26 -10.43
C LYS A 603 32.35 -0.59 -9.63
N GLN A 604 33.52 -0.47 -10.26
CA GLN A 604 34.79 -0.74 -9.59
C GLN A 604 35.03 0.16 -8.37
N ALA A 605 34.86 1.47 -8.51
CA ALA A 605 35.05 2.41 -7.42
C ALA A 605 34.11 2.15 -6.24
N ILE A 606 32.84 1.85 -6.53
CA ILE A 606 31.82 1.54 -5.53
C ILE A 606 32.15 0.25 -4.77
N LEU A 607 32.47 -0.84 -5.49
CA LEU A 607 32.79 -2.12 -4.85
C LEU A 607 34.06 -2.07 -4.00
N GLU A 608 35.09 -1.37 -4.46
CA GLU A 608 36.32 -1.18 -3.69
C GLU A 608 36.06 -0.39 -2.40
N PHE A 609 35.26 0.69 -2.50
CA PHE A 609 34.94 1.50 -1.35
C PHE A 609 34.06 0.76 -0.35
N GLU A 610 33.04 0.04 -0.84
CA GLU A 610 32.18 -0.79 0.00
C GLU A 610 33.01 -1.86 0.77
N ASN A 611 33.92 -2.56 0.07
CA ASN A 611 34.80 -3.52 0.70
C ASN A 611 35.70 -2.87 1.77
N SER A 612 36.15 -1.64 1.60
CA SER A 612 36.92 -0.93 2.62
C SER A 612 36.09 -0.62 3.86
N ILE A 613 34.84 -0.14 3.67
CA ILE A 613 33.91 0.14 4.76
C ILE A 613 33.59 -1.14 5.53
N ILE A 614 33.31 -2.24 4.82
CA ILE A 614 32.99 -3.53 5.44
C ILE A 614 34.14 -4.01 6.35
N LYS A 615 35.40 -3.87 5.90
CA LYS A 615 36.56 -4.22 6.72
C LYS A 615 36.67 -3.38 7.99
N GLU A 616 36.38 -2.09 7.92
CA GLU A 616 36.40 -1.18 9.05
C GLU A 616 35.23 -1.43 10.02
N SER A 617 34.05 -1.72 9.48
CA SER A 617 32.80 -1.89 10.23
C SER A 617 32.57 -3.30 10.75
N SER A 618 33.38 -4.29 10.34
CA SER A 618 33.18 -5.71 10.69
C SER A 618 33.17 -6.01 12.19
N LYS A 619 33.66 -5.06 13.02
CA LYS A 619 33.65 -5.16 14.48
C LYS A 619 32.45 -4.44 15.13
N ASN A 620 31.68 -3.70 14.38
CA ASN A 620 30.56 -2.88 14.86
C ASN A 620 29.23 -3.46 14.34
N GLU A 621 28.85 -4.61 14.86
CA GLU A 621 27.52 -5.15 14.61
C GLU A 621 26.47 -4.16 15.13
N ILE A 622 25.46 -3.87 14.28
CA ILE A 622 24.21 -3.29 14.75
C ILE A 622 23.24 -4.47 14.83
N PRO A 623 23.06 -5.03 16.02
CA PRO A 623 22.03 -6.03 16.16
C PRO A 623 20.70 -5.36 15.78
N MET A 624 19.99 -5.94 14.81
CA MET A 624 18.54 -5.77 14.85
C MET A 624 18.16 -6.18 16.27
N ARG A 625 17.49 -5.32 17.02
CA ARG A 625 17.01 -5.71 18.34
C ARG A 625 15.89 -6.77 18.22
N ILE A 626 16.25 -7.90 17.64
CA ILE A 626 15.70 -9.20 17.99
C ILE A 626 15.90 -9.44 19.53
N SER A 627 16.79 -8.71 20.18
CA SER A 627 17.07 -8.87 21.62
C SER A 627 15.87 -8.46 22.49
N ASN A 628 15.15 -7.40 22.16
CA ASN A 628 13.88 -7.11 22.86
C ASN A 628 12.79 -8.15 22.51
N TYR A 629 12.86 -8.70 21.31
CA TYR A 629 12.04 -9.83 20.89
C TYR A 629 12.44 -11.11 21.68
N LEU A 630 13.73 -11.36 21.91
CA LEU A 630 14.22 -12.53 22.66
C LEU A 630 14.01 -12.39 24.17
N GLU A 631 14.17 -11.20 24.73
CA GLU A 631 13.83 -10.94 26.14
C GLU A 631 12.32 -10.97 26.36
N SER A 632 11.54 -10.40 25.46
CA SER A 632 10.08 -10.49 25.46
C SER A 632 9.59 -11.89 25.16
N GLU A 633 10.31 -12.67 24.32
CA GLU A 633 10.02 -14.09 24.13
C GLU A 633 10.20 -14.89 25.43
N LYS A 634 11.22 -14.61 26.21
CA LYS A 634 11.43 -15.30 27.49
C LYS A 634 10.31 -14.98 28.46
N GLU A 635 9.95 -13.72 28.63
CA GLU A 635 8.82 -13.30 29.46
C GLU A 635 7.51 -13.88 28.94
N LEU A 636 7.30 -13.84 27.61
CA LEU A 636 6.15 -14.44 26.96
C LEU A 636 6.04 -15.95 27.21
N LYS A 637 7.13 -16.68 27.10
CA LYS A 637 7.20 -18.12 27.39
C LYS A 637 6.85 -18.43 28.84
N GLU A 638 7.30 -17.60 29.78
CA GLU A 638 6.96 -17.74 31.20
C GLU A 638 5.46 -17.44 31.45
N LYS A 639 4.90 -16.44 30.80
CA LYS A 639 3.46 -16.12 30.91
C LYS A 639 2.57 -17.19 30.26
N ILE A 640 2.98 -17.74 29.12
CA ILE A 640 2.23 -18.84 28.48
C ILE A 640 2.23 -20.11 29.32
N LYS A 641 3.26 -20.35 30.14
CA LYS A 641 3.28 -21.46 31.11
C LYS A 641 2.23 -21.32 32.21
N GLN A 642 1.74 -20.10 32.45
CA GLN A 642 0.68 -19.83 33.42
C GLN A 642 -0.73 -20.13 32.88
N LEU A 643 -0.86 -20.30 31.57
CA LEU A 643 -2.14 -20.70 30.95
C LEU A 643 -2.46 -22.15 31.31
N PRO A 644 -3.74 -22.53 31.37
CA PRO A 644 -4.15 -23.89 31.63
C PRO A 644 -3.42 -24.89 30.71
N THR A 645 -2.87 -25.96 31.33
CA THR A 645 -2.15 -26.99 30.54
C THR A 645 -2.99 -28.20 30.23
N ASP A 646 -4.06 -28.36 30.96
CA ASP A 646 -5.06 -29.45 30.92
C ASP A 646 -6.27 -29.08 30.06
N LYS A 647 -6.34 -27.84 29.55
CA LYS A 647 -7.45 -27.36 28.72
C LYS A 647 -6.97 -26.97 27.34
N ILE A 648 -7.85 -27.04 26.35
CA ILE A 648 -7.59 -26.67 24.97
C ILE A 648 -7.95 -25.21 24.72
N PRO A 649 -7.02 -24.38 24.24
CA PRO A 649 -7.32 -23.01 23.84
C PRO A 649 -8.21 -22.95 22.60
N ILE A 650 -9.27 -22.16 22.69
CA ILE A 650 -10.14 -21.82 21.57
C ILE A 650 -9.97 -20.33 21.26
N ILE A 651 -9.71 -20.01 20.02
CA ILE A 651 -9.56 -18.64 19.54
C ILE A 651 -10.63 -18.39 18.49
N ILE A 652 -11.54 -17.50 18.80
CA ILE A 652 -12.56 -17.02 17.85
C ILE A 652 -12.05 -15.73 17.23
N ALA A 653 -11.78 -15.75 15.95
CA ALA A 653 -11.22 -14.62 15.24
C ALA A 653 -12.26 -13.90 14.39
N GLY A 654 -12.25 -12.57 14.46
CA GLY A 654 -13.19 -11.70 13.76
C GLY A 654 -13.90 -10.72 14.70
N GLY A 655 -14.59 -9.75 14.12
CA GLY A 655 -15.40 -8.76 14.86
C GLY A 655 -14.62 -7.82 15.78
N SER A 656 -13.33 -7.99 15.94
CA SER A 656 -12.46 -7.13 16.73
C SER A 656 -11.56 -6.26 15.85
N PHE A 657 -11.07 -5.23 16.33
CA PHE A 657 -10.63 -4.10 15.55
C PHE A 657 -9.28 -3.49 15.73
N ASN A 658 -8.68 -3.03 14.77
CA ASN A 658 -7.37 -2.39 14.71
C ASN A 658 -7.37 -0.89 15.03
N SER A 659 -8.51 -0.23 15.03
CA SER A 659 -8.63 1.16 15.47
C SER A 659 -10.06 1.44 15.92
N ASP A 660 -10.23 2.42 16.81
CA ASP A 660 -11.53 2.80 17.35
C ASP A 660 -12.56 3.22 16.29
N GLU A 661 -12.09 3.46 15.07
CA GLU A 661 -12.90 3.94 13.96
C GLU A 661 -13.23 2.87 12.90
N ARG A 662 -12.59 1.69 12.97
CA ARG A 662 -12.80 0.60 12.00
C ARG A 662 -13.40 -0.62 12.69
N LYS A 663 -14.59 -0.55 13.15
CA LYS A 663 -15.27 -1.72 13.72
C LYS A 663 -15.70 -2.65 12.60
N THR A 664 -15.15 -3.85 12.55
CA THR A 664 -15.83 -4.94 11.89
C THR A 664 -16.93 -5.39 12.87
N GLU A 665 -18.17 -5.24 12.48
CA GLU A 665 -19.27 -5.74 13.26
C GLU A 665 -19.28 -7.27 13.13
N SER A 666 -19.39 -7.96 14.28
CA SER A 666 -19.67 -9.39 14.26
C SER A 666 -21.02 -9.64 13.57
N THR A 667 -21.06 -10.60 12.66
CA THR A 667 -22.29 -10.95 11.95
C THR A 667 -23.25 -11.74 12.87
N SER A 668 -24.54 -11.68 12.62
CA SER A 668 -25.55 -12.48 13.35
C SER A 668 -25.28 -13.97 13.16
N GLU A 669 -24.94 -14.38 11.96
CA GLU A 669 -24.62 -15.78 11.62
C GLU A 669 -23.38 -16.25 12.38
N GLY A 670 -22.33 -15.44 12.45
CA GLY A 670 -21.12 -15.76 13.22
C GLY A 670 -21.40 -15.86 14.72
N MET A 671 -22.27 -15.00 15.26
CA MET A 671 -22.69 -15.08 16.66
C MET A 671 -23.53 -16.34 16.96
N GLU A 672 -24.34 -16.77 16.01
CA GLU A 672 -25.09 -18.04 16.14
C GLU A 672 -24.15 -19.24 16.12
N VAL A 673 -23.17 -19.27 15.23
CA VAL A 673 -22.12 -20.32 15.21
C VAL A 673 -21.39 -20.35 16.55
N LEU A 674 -20.97 -19.20 17.08
CA LEU A 674 -20.32 -19.11 18.38
C LEU A 674 -21.22 -19.63 19.51
N LYS A 675 -22.48 -19.22 19.53
CA LYS A 675 -23.43 -19.64 20.54
C LYS A 675 -23.67 -21.15 20.50
N GLU A 676 -23.84 -21.71 19.31
CA GLU A 676 -24.06 -23.16 19.16
C GLU A 676 -22.81 -23.96 19.54
N LEU A 677 -21.64 -23.50 19.20
CA LEU A 677 -20.37 -24.11 19.64
C LEU A 677 -20.26 -24.09 21.17
N MET A 678 -20.53 -22.96 21.82
CA MET A 678 -20.43 -22.82 23.27
C MET A 678 -21.47 -23.65 24.04
N LYS A 679 -22.64 -23.92 23.44
CA LYS A 679 -23.62 -24.87 24.05
C LYS A 679 -23.05 -26.27 24.13
N ARG A 680 -22.27 -26.70 23.17
CA ARG A 680 -21.89 -28.11 22.97
C ARG A 680 -20.53 -28.45 23.57
N ILE A 681 -19.61 -27.49 23.67
CA ILE A 681 -18.31 -27.73 24.29
C ILE A 681 -18.37 -27.74 25.82
N ASN A 682 -17.43 -28.45 26.40
CA ASN A 682 -17.29 -28.57 27.85
C ASN A 682 -16.40 -27.47 28.41
N SER A 683 -16.96 -26.62 29.28
CA SER A 683 -16.21 -25.49 29.86
C SER A 683 -15.01 -25.90 30.73
N ASP A 684 -14.99 -27.14 31.22
CA ASP A 684 -13.87 -27.63 32.03
C ASP A 684 -12.69 -28.13 31.17
N LYS A 685 -12.94 -28.37 29.88
CA LYS A 685 -11.92 -28.88 28.93
C LYS A 685 -11.33 -27.82 28.05
N VAL A 686 -11.91 -26.63 28.03
CA VAL A 686 -11.48 -25.55 27.15
C VAL A 686 -11.30 -24.24 27.89
N TYR A 687 -10.55 -23.33 27.29
CA TYR A 687 -10.53 -21.91 27.64
C TYR A 687 -10.44 -21.05 26.38
N PHE A 688 -10.94 -19.82 26.45
CA PHE A 688 -10.89 -18.87 25.36
C PHE A 688 -9.70 -17.92 25.51
N VAL A 689 -9.05 -17.60 24.39
CA VAL A 689 -8.03 -16.56 24.36
C VAL A 689 -8.57 -15.37 23.58
N VAL A 690 -8.55 -14.20 24.21
CA VAL A 690 -9.12 -12.96 23.67
C VAL A 690 -8.10 -11.81 23.70
N GLY A 691 -8.37 -10.76 22.93
CA GLY A 691 -7.57 -9.54 22.95
C GLY A 691 -7.93 -8.61 24.11
N HIS A 692 -7.21 -7.50 24.22
CA HIS A 692 -7.43 -6.50 25.29
C HIS A 692 -8.64 -5.58 25.07
N LYS A 693 -9.19 -5.53 23.87
CA LYS A 693 -10.32 -4.63 23.54
C LYS A 693 -11.68 -5.24 23.89
N MET A 694 -11.77 -6.53 23.96
CA MET A 694 -13.03 -7.25 24.26
C MET A 694 -14.20 -6.76 23.41
N GLU A 695 -14.04 -6.79 22.11
CA GLU A 695 -15.05 -6.34 21.14
C GLU A 695 -15.52 -7.49 20.25
N GLY A 696 -16.66 -7.30 19.58
CA GLY A 696 -17.19 -8.27 18.62
C GLY A 696 -17.44 -9.64 19.21
N TYR A 697 -16.90 -10.69 18.62
CA TYR A 697 -17.07 -12.07 19.10
C TYR A 697 -16.44 -12.29 20.47
N GLU A 698 -15.37 -11.62 20.83
CA GLU A 698 -14.73 -11.72 22.15
C GLU A 698 -15.72 -11.29 23.26
N LYS A 699 -16.40 -10.16 23.06
CA LYS A 699 -17.49 -9.72 23.95
C LYS A 699 -18.67 -10.69 23.90
N GLY A 700 -18.93 -11.28 22.73
CA GLY A 700 -19.94 -12.31 22.53
C GLY A 700 -19.72 -13.55 23.40
N ILE A 701 -18.44 -13.99 23.55
CA ILE A 701 -18.10 -15.15 24.42
C ILE A 701 -18.60 -14.93 25.84
N VAL A 702 -18.31 -13.78 26.44
CA VAL A 702 -18.72 -13.47 27.82
C VAL A 702 -20.26 -13.45 27.94
N LYS A 703 -20.90 -12.73 27.02
CA LYS A 703 -22.36 -12.61 27.03
C LYS A 703 -23.06 -13.94 26.83
N ILE A 704 -22.60 -14.77 25.90
CA ILE A 704 -23.16 -16.09 25.63
C ILE A 704 -22.92 -17.03 26.81
N ALA A 705 -21.75 -16.96 27.45
CA ALA A 705 -21.50 -17.75 28.67
C ALA A 705 -22.50 -17.44 29.78
N GLU A 706 -22.80 -16.16 30.02
CA GLU A 706 -23.84 -15.72 30.95
C GLU A 706 -25.23 -16.24 30.55
N GLU A 707 -25.61 -16.11 29.27
CA GLU A 707 -26.92 -16.61 28.76
C GLU A 707 -27.09 -18.12 28.92
N LEU A 708 -25.99 -18.88 28.77
CA LEU A 708 -26.00 -20.33 28.89
C LEU A 708 -25.85 -20.81 30.36
N GLY A 709 -25.54 -19.91 31.27
CA GLY A 709 -25.25 -20.28 32.67
C GLY A 709 -23.99 -21.17 32.78
N LYS A 710 -23.08 -21.11 31.81
CA LYS A 710 -21.82 -21.85 31.78
C LYS A 710 -20.67 -20.96 32.19
N HIS A 711 -19.75 -21.51 32.96
CA HIS A 711 -18.51 -20.77 33.33
C HIS A 711 -17.37 -21.23 32.45
N PHE A 712 -16.95 -20.36 31.52
CA PHE A 712 -15.77 -20.57 30.71
C PHE A 712 -14.61 -19.74 31.24
N GLU A 713 -13.43 -20.32 31.26
CA GLU A 713 -12.20 -19.58 31.49
C GLU A 713 -11.86 -18.75 30.23
N VAL A 714 -11.63 -17.45 30.42
CA VAL A 714 -11.30 -16.50 29.33
C VAL A 714 -10.04 -15.76 29.71
N ASP A 715 -8.99 -15.96 28.93
CA ASP A 715 -7.68 -15.33 29.14
C ASP A 715 -7.45 -14.21 28.13
N ALA A 716 -7.29 -12.99 28.62
CA ALA A 716 -7.08 -11.80 27.80
C ALA A 716 -5.60 -11.48 27.63
N ILE A 717 -5.18 -11.31 26.38
CA ILE A 717 -3.83 -10.82 26.04
C ILE A 717 -3.79 -9.31 26.26
N ILE A 718 -3.06 -8.87 27.28
CA ILE A 718 -2.93 -7.46 27.62
C ILE A 718 -1.50 -6.98 27.30
N PRO A 719 -1.32 -6.21 26.25
CA PRO A 719 -0.03 -5.57 25.95
C PRO A 719 0.41 -4.62 27.08
N LYS A 720 1.71 -4.57 27.39
CA LYS A 720 2.26 -3.70 28.44
C LYS A 720 1.89 -2.23 28.26
N MET A 721 1.83 -1.80 27.01
CA MET A 721 1.57 -0.42 26.62
C MET A 721 0.10 0.01 26.69
N VAL A 722 -0.81 -0.90 26.95
CA VAL A 722 -2.23 -0.58 27.13
C VAL A 722 -2.37 0.30 28.38
N SER A 723 -3.14 1.38 28.28
CA SER A 723 -3.34 2.30 29.39
C SER A 723 -3.91 1.60 30.62
N GLU A 724 -3.57 2.09 31.80
CA GLU A 724 -4.11 1.51 33.07
C GLU A 724 -5.63 1.58 33.14
N GLU A 725 -6.25 2.56 32.49
CA GLU A 725 -7.69 2.68 32.40
C GLU A 725 -8.30 1.53 31.57
N VAL A 726 -7.71 1.23 30.41
CA VAL A 726 -8.15 0.10 29.57
C VAL A 726 -7.95 -1.22 30.29
N LYS A 727 -6.82 -1.43 30.97
CA LYS A 727 -6.56 -2.61 31.80
C LYS A 727 -7.60 -2.77 32.89
N LYS A 728 -7.89 -1.69 33.63
CA LYS A 728 -8.91 -1.72 34.70
C LYS A 728 -10.31 -2.03 34.16
N ASN A 729 -10.66 -1.49 33.00
CA ASN A 729 -11.96 -1.75 32.36
C ASN A 729 -12.06 -3.17 31.85
N LEU A 730 -10.99 -3.71 31.28
CA LEU A 730 -10.93 -5.11 30.85
C LEU A 730 -11.08 -6.06 32.04
N LEU A 731 -10.33 -5.84 33.12
CA LEU A 731 -10.35 -6.70 34.33
C LEU A 731 -11.63 -6.57 35.17
N LYS A 732 -12.54 -5.65 34.85
CA LYS A 732 -13.91 -5.66 35.37
C LYS A 732 -14.80 -6.71 34.69
N GLN A 733 -14.38 -7.21 33.54
CA GLN A 733 -15.05 -8.32 32.85
C GLN A 733 -14.64 -9.64 33.52
N PRO A 734 -15.42 -10.72 33.36
CA PRO A 734 -15.04 -12.03 33.83
C PRO A 734 -13.93 -12.67 32.99
N VAL A 735 -12.78 -12.04 32.95
CA VAL A 735 -11.61 -12.48 32.21
C VAL A 735 -10.37 -12.46 33.09
N ASN A 736 -9.47 -13.42 32.86
CA ASN A 736 -8.16 -13.43 33.48
C ASN A 736 -7.21 -12.56 32.62
N GLY A 737 -6.47 -11.67 33.24
CA GLY A 737 -5.47 -10.85 32.56
C GLY A 737 -4.15 -11.60 32.43
N VAL A 738 -3.88 -12.17 31.28
CA VAL A 738 -2.52 -12.65 30.95
C VAL A 738 -1.74 -11.49 30.37
N CYS A 739 -1.12 -10.72 31.25
CA CYS A 739 -0.33 -9.58 30.80
C CYS A 739 0.94 -10.05 30.13
N ILE A 740 1.10 -9.63 28.89
CA ILE A 740 2.30 -9.87 28.15
C ILE A 740 2.95 -8.54 27.90
N SER A 741 4.09 -8.39 28.53
CA SER A 741 4.85 -7.22 28.27
C SER A 741 5.84 -7.51 27.15
N THR A 742 5.72 -6.78 26.09
CA THR A 742 6.86 -6.48 25.25
C THR A 742 7.05 -4.98 25.28
N GLU A 743 8.27 -4.52 25.22
CA GLU A 743 8.54 -3.10 25.07
C GLU A 743 8.16 -2.59 23.69
N SER A 744 7.88 -3.48 22.73
CA SER A 744 7.38 -3.11 21.40
C SER A 744 5.89 -2.80 21.44
N GLU A 745 5.52 -1.64 20.97
CA GLU A 745 4.15 -1.25 20.73
C GLU A 745 3.65 -1.91 19.44
N GLY A 746 2.38 -2.32 19.42
CA GLY A 746 1.70 -2.76 18.22
C GLY A 746 1.40 -4.25 18.11
N LEU A 747 1.01 -4.69 16.92
CA LEU A 747 0.51 -6.04 16.64
C LEU A 747 1.52 -7.17 16.82
N GLY A 748 2.81 -6.87 16.93
CA GLY A 748 3.87 -7.84 17.13
C GLY A 748 3.70 -8.71 18.37
N ILE A 749 3.09 -8.17 19.43
CA ILE A 749 2.78 -8.90 20.67
C ILE A 749 1.81 -10.05 20.42
N TYR A 750 0.71 -9.77 19.73
CA TYR A 750 -0.29 -10.80 19.40
C TYR A 750 0.32 -11.87 18.52
N LYS A 751 1.17 -11.48 17.58
CA LYS A 751 1.88 -12.42 16.71
C LYS A 751 2.77 -13.37 17.50
N SER A 752 3.58 -12.84 18.39
CA SER A 752 4.51 -13.62 19.21
C SER A 752 3.77 -14.54 20.20
N PHE A 753 2.71 -14.04 20.83
CA PHE A 753 1.87 -14.83 21.71
C PHE A 753 1.20 -15.98 20.97
N ASN A 754 0.56 -15.67 19.86
CA ASN A 754 -0.14 -16.67 19.06
C ASN A 754 0.84 -17.74 18.55
N TYR A 755 2.01 -17.34 18.09
CA TYR A 755 3.05 -18.27 17.65
C TYR A 755 3.44 -19.24 18.78
N GLU A 756 3.75 -18.72 19.97
CA GLU A 756 4.16 -19.55 21.13
C GLU A 756 3.04 -20.51 21.60
N ILE A 757 1.78 -20.06 21.60
CA ILE A 757 0.65 -20.92 21.96
C ILE A 757 0.43 -22.02 20.91
N PHE A 758 0.52 -21.67 19.62
CA PHE A 758 0.30 -22.62 18.53
C PHE A 758 1.47 -23.62 18.37
N GLU A 759 2.67 -23.25 18.77
CA GLU A 759 3.80 -24.16 18.76
C GLU A 759 3.74 -25.21 19.89
N ARG A 760 3.19 -24.84 21.02
CA ARG A 760 3.21 -25.65 22.23
C ARG A 760 1.95 -26.43 22.52
N ARG A 761 0.78 -25.96 22.02
CA ARG A 761 -0.53 -26.48 22.41
C ARG A 761 -1.36 -26.89 21.22
N ASN A 762 -2.12 -27.98 21.41
CA ASN A 762 -3.25 -28.22 20.54
C ASN A 762 -4.26 -27.10 20.74
N SER A 763 -4.78 -26.55 19.68
CA SER A 763 -5.67 -25.40 19.72
C SER A 763 -6.72 -25.47 18.62
N VAL A 764 -7.84 -24.79 18.84
CA VAL A 764 -8.90 -24.65 17.86
C VAL A 764 -9.02 -23.18 17.50
N VAL A 765 -8.87 -22.85 16.22
CA VAL A 765 -9.01 -21.51 15.68
C VAL A 765 -10.21 -21.47 14.76
N VAL A 766 -11.16 -20.61 15.05
CA VAL A 766 -12.34 -20.40 14.20
C VAL A 766 -12.36 -18.96 13.71
N ALA A 767 -12.02 -18.76 12.44
CA ALA A 767 -12.02 -17.46 11.79
C ALA A 767 -13.39 -17.22 11.15
N LEU A 768 -14.26 -16.51 11.86
CA LEU A 768 -15.64 -16.23 11.46
C LEU A 768 -15.75 -15.08 10.47
N ASP A 769 -15.03 -14.02 10.70
CA ASP A 769 -14.87 -12.89 9.78
C ASP A 769 -13.53 -12.17 10.04
N GLY A 770 -13.32 -11.02 9.38
CA GLY A 770 -12.16 -10.18 9.65
C GLY A 770 -11.38 -9.79 8.40
N ASN A 771 -10.23 -9.22 8.65
CA ASN A 771 -9.34 -8.66 7.63
C ASN A 771 -7.88 -9.17 7.84
N SER A 772 -6.92 -8.36 7.48
CA SER A 772 -5.49 -8.70 7.58
C SER A 772 -5.04 -9.27 8.93
N PRO A 773 -5.49 -8.76 10.11
CA PRO A 773 -5.10 -9.36 11.39
C PRO A 773 -5.55 -10.79 11.56
N VAL A 774 -6.79 -11.10 11.18
CA VAL A 774 -7.30 -12.49 11.24
C VAL A 774 -6.54 -13.37 10.24
N SER A 775 -6.27 -12.87 9.05
CA SER A 775 -5.42 -13.55 8.07
C SER A 775 -4.02 -13.85 8.62
N ASN A 776 -3.44 -12.92 9.38
CA ASN A 776 -2.15 -13.10 10.04
C ASN A 776 -2.22 -14.12 11.18
N LEU A 777 -3.27 -14.05 12.02
CA LEU A 777 -3.51 -15.02 13.07
C LEU A 777 -3.59 -16.46 12.52
N VAL A 778 -4.37 -16.65 11.45
CA VAL A 778 -4.50 -17.95 10.77
C VAL A 778 -3.14 -18.42 10.21
N GLN A 779 -2.32 -17.51 9.69
CA GLN A 779 -0.96 -17.84 9.24
C GLN A 779 -0.05 -18.29 10.39
N GLU A 780 -0.11 -17.63 11.54
CA GLU A 780 0.68 -17.99 12.71
C GLU A 780 0.20 -19.34 13.29
N ALA A 781 -1.11 -19.58 13.32
CA ALA A 781 -1.67 -20.87 13.74
C ALA A 781 -1.16 -22.01 12.86
N LYS A 782 -1.12 -21.81 11.55
CA LYS A 782 -0.54 -22.78 10.60
C LYS A 782 0.96 -23.01 10.83
N ASN A 783 1.70 -21.96 11.16
CA ASN A 783 3.15 -22.03 11.36
C ASN A 783 3.53 -22.77 12.64
N GLY A 784 2.64 -22.88 13.61
CA GLY A 784 2.84 -23.52 14.91
C GLY A 784 2.89 -25.05 14.89
N LYS A 785 3.73 -25.64 14.03
CA LYS A 785 3.98 -27.10 13.91
C LYS A 785 2.72 -27.96 13.65
N GLY A 786 1.66 -27.35 13.13
CA GLY A 786 0.42 -28.04 12.73
C GLY A 786 -0.42 -28.58 13.89
N LYS A 787 -0.23 -28.06 15.11
CA LYS A 787 -1.03 -28.42 16.27
C LYS A 787 -2.40 -27.72 16.32
N ALA A 788 -2.54 -26.61 15.64
CA ALA A 788 -3.80 -25.89 15.55
C ALA A 788 -4.71 -26.51 14.49
N LYS A 789 -5.97 -26.78 14.83
CA LYS A 789 -7.03 -27.04 13.84
C LYS A 789 -7.72 -25.73 13.51
N ILE A 790 -7.69 -25.37 12.22
CA ILE A 790 -8.04 -24.02 11.76
C ILE A 790 -9.25 -24.11 10.85
N TYR A 791 -10.34 -23.50 11.26
CA TYR A 791 -11.59 -23.36 10.51
C TYR A 791 -11.69 -21.93 9.99
N ILE A 792 -11.96 -21.78 8.71
CA ILE A 792 -11.94 -20.46 8.07
C ILE A 792 -13.16 -20.25 7.20
N ASN A 793 -13.87 -19.14 7.44
CA ASN A 793 -15.08 -18.79 6.71
C ASN A 793 -14.79 -18.27 5.32
N GLU A 794 -15.19 -19.01 4.28
CA GLU A 794 -15.03 -18.62 2.88
C GLU A 794 -16.09 -17.61 2.37
N ASP A 795 -17.11 -17.30 3.16
CA ASP A 795 -18.06 -16.22 2.80
C ASP A 795 -17.39 -14.84 2.88
N ILE A 796 -16.28 -14.73 3.61
CA ILE A 796 -15.50 -13.51 3.74
C ILE A 796 -14.37 -13.51 2.71
N PRO A 797 -14.33 -12.55 1.75
CA PRO A 797 -13.37 -12.59 0.63
C PRO A 797 -11.91 -12.70 1.04
N VAL A 798 -11.48 -11.95 2.07
CA VAL A 798 -10.11 -11.98 2.59
C VAL A 798 -9.77 -13.36 3.18
N LEU A 799 -10.71 -13.96 3.91
CA LEU A 799 -10.53 -15.26 4.52
C LEU A 799 -10.57 -16.38 3.48
N LYS A 800 -11.46 -16.30 2.49
CA LYS A 800 -11.50 -17.23 1.35
C LYS A 800 -10.17 -17.28 0.62
N GLU A 801 -9.60 -16.11 0.38
CA GLU A 801 -8.30 -16.01 -0.27
C GLU A 801 -7.20 -16.61 0.62
N LYS A 802 -7.25 -16.36 1.92
CA LYS A 802 -6.33 -16.95 2.88
C LYS A 802 -6.47 -18.47 2.93
N ALA A 803 -7.69 -19.00 2.98
CA ALA A 803 -7.96 -20.43 2.89
C ALA A 803 -7.37 -21.03 1.62
N SER A 804 -7.57 -20.38 0.47
CA SER A 804 -7.01 -20.81 -0.80
C SER A 804 -5.47 -20.83 -0.79
N SER A 805 -4.84 -19.88 -0.10
CA SER A 805 -3.38 -19.80 0.01
C SER A 805 -2.78 -20.86 0.95
N LEU A 806 -3.53 -21.27 1.98
CA LEU A 806 -3.11 -22.24 2.99
C LEU A 806 -3.49 -23.70 2.64
N GLY A 807 -4.48 -23.90 1.75
CA GLY A 807 -4.85 -25.22 1.24
C GLY A 807 -5.23 -26.22 2.33
N GLY A 808 -4.71 -27.43 2.27
CA GLY A 808 -5.05 -28.52 3.19
C GLY A 808 -4.66 -28.32 4.67
N TYR A 809 -4.05 -27.19 5.04
CA TYR A 809 -3.73 -26.85 6.44
C TYR A 809 -4.90 -26.20 7.17
N VAL A 810 -5.94 -25.82 6.46
CA VAL A 810 -7.14 -25.20 7.01
C VAL A 810 -8.39 -25.89 6.50
N ILE A 811 -9.44 -25.82 7.26
CA ILE A 811 -10.75 -26.40 6.95
C ILE A 811 -11.65 -25.22 6.56
N PRO A 812 -11.91 -25.02 5.26
CA PRO A 812 -12.81 -23.97 4.83
C PRO A 812 -14.27 -24.34 5.11
N PHE A 813 -15.07 -23.34 5.43
CA PHE A 813 -16.52 -23.49 5.60
C PHE A 813 -17.25 -22.24 5.13
N ASN A 814 -18.55 -22.32 5.01
CA ASN A 814 -19.45 -21.18 4.86
C ASN A 814 -20.60 -21.29 5.89
N PHE A 815 -21.29 -20.18 6.16
CA PHE A 815 -22.34 -20.15 7.19
C PHE A 815 -23.57 -21.03 6.90
N LYS A 816 -23.69 -21.57 5.70
CA LYS A 816 -24.75 -22.52 5.34
C LYS A 816 -24.42 -23.97 5.73
N GLU A 817 -23.20 -24.24 6.11
CA GLU A 817 -22.73 -25.57 6.49
C GLU A 817 -22.89 -25.76 8.01
N GLU A 818 -23.08 -27.01 8.45
CA GLU A 818 -23.10 -27.37 9.86
C GLU A 818 -21.69 -27.40 10.47
N ILE A 819 -21.05 -26.22 10.49
CA ILE A 819 -19.64 -26.10 10.90
C ILE A 819 -19.39 -26.54 12.34
N VAL A 820 -20.33 -26.32 13.23
CA VAL A 820 -20.17 -26.69 14.64
C VAL A 820 -20.07 -28.20 14.80
N GLU A 821 -20.87 -28.99 14.05
CA GLU A 821 -20.76 -30.46 14.02
C GLU A 821 -19.35 -30.87 13.62
N LYS A 822 -18.84 -30.28 12.53
CA LYS A 822 -17.52 -30.59 12.03
C LYS A 822 -16.42 -30.23 13.03
N ILE A 823 -16.51 -29.06 13.69
CA ILE A 823 -15.55 -28.67 14.73
C ILE A 823 -15.51 -29.70 15.86
N ILE A 824 -16.70 -30.20 16.29
CA ILE A 824 -16.82 -31.19 17.36
C ILE A 824 -16.31 -32.58 16.92
N GLU A 825 -16.69 -33.03 15.73
CA GLU A 825 -16.19 -34.28 15.16
C GLU A 825 -14.67 -34.31 15.03
N ASP A 826 -14.11 -33.21 14.56
CA ASP A 826 -12.67 -33.09 14.42
C ASP A 826 -11.92 -32.91 15.75
N ASN A 827 -12.59 -32.46 16.80
CA ASN A 827 -12.04 -32.20 18.14
C ASN A 827 -12.89 -32.83 19.28
N PRO A 828 -13.00 -34.14 19.34
CA PRO A 828 -13.83 -34.80 20.37
C PRO A 828 -13.37 -34.49 21.80
N GLU A 829 -12.16 -34.07 22.00
CA GLU A 829 -11.58 -33.73 23.28
C GLU A 829 -12.13 -32.42 23.88
N ILE A 830 -12.82 -31.56 23.10
CA ILE A 830 -13.42 -30.33 23.64
C ILE A 830 -14.86 -30.51 24.16
N VAL A 831 -15.47 -31.67 23.97
CA VAL A 831 -16.86 -31.98 24.37
C VAL A 831 -16.98 -32.59 25.76
#